data_87f66e67c7ead13c5fa44b9f345a5b7c
#
_entry.id   87f66e67c7ead13c5fa44b9f345a5b7c
#
_cell.length_a   1.000
_cell.length_b   1.000
_cell.length_c   1.000
_cell.angle_alpha   90.00
_cell.angle_beta   90.00
_cell.angle_gamma   90.00
#
_symmetry.space_group_name_H-M   'P 1'
#
loop_
_entity.id
_entity.type
_entity.pdbx_description
1 polymer ?
#
loop_
_entity_poly.entity_id
_entity_poly.type
_entity_poly.pdbx_seq_one_letter_code
_entity_poly.pdbx_strand_id
1 'polypeptide(L)'
;MENQNIENQKLELADKFVRDTNTNIFLTGKAGTGKTTFLRRLAETTYKRHVIVAPTGVAAINAGGTTIHSFFQLPFGPQIPEDALDEAGAGSSDIRSRSAQYQKISTNKLKIMRSIDLLIIDEISMVRADLLDAVDAVMRRVRHNNKPFGGVQLLMIGDIHQLAPVAKIEEWELLQPYYNSVYFFDSHVLQKTPFFCIELDHIYRQADNTFIDILNKIRNNNIDSRSLDILNTRYMPDFEPSDDEGYITLMTHNRQVDSINNSKLDELDSELITFDAKVTGTFPEISYPTKNTLELKVGAQVMFVKNDPSPEKQYYNGRIGTIIDYDENEGLKVKSDDDIITVTTVTWQNFEYAINESTKEIEEKEIGSFTQIPLKLAWAITIHKSQGLTFKKVILDASLAFTHGQVYVALSRCTSLEGLVLKSKITSSILYNDFNIKEFINLIPSREPTDAQFDYHKKYYQSEMLFELFDFDEIASNLRKTKQLLFNHKNIIEEATIEKATTLNKYLFEEIQEVATRFKRQLTSILASNFAIDGNEYIQERIRKGTRYFLEKIAKVEELFDLSFDTDNKSVNNQVKDVLDVLRANIFVKKACLESSQDGFDLAKYLETKDKKTVEAEGLNKKTTSQRGKNIVGKDKALFNELLRWREEVADALEMKETQVVPTTALKAITESKPMSIKELKAISKIGSKRIQQFGADILNIILQYKGFRKIEFDDKESKEEMELSTTEMKTKELIEEGLDIEEIASRRGMSKSTIEAHIAKLVLKGYAEAKDFVKAEHYDNIREYFTETQDPSLKAAREVLGEEYDWNELRIVLSEIKRLKEI
;
A
#
# COMPACT_ATOMS: atom_id res chain seq x y z
N MET A 1 4.21 14.34 43.13
CA MET A 1 4.53 12.90 42.93
C MET A 1 3.27 12.07 42.70
N GLU A 2 2.13 12.30 43.38
CA GLU A 2 0.90 11.57 43.10
C GLU A 2 0.33 11.82 41.70
N ASN A 3 0.34 13.06 41.18
CA ASN A 3 -0.15 13.37 39.83
C ASN A 3 0.71 12.76 38.72
N GLN A 4 2.03 12.66 38.88
CA GLN A 4 2.89 12.02 37.88
C GLN A 4 2.66 10.50 37.80
N ASN A 5 2.22 9.85 38.89
CA ASN A 5 1.87 8.42 38.86
C ASN A 5 0.54 8.15 38.15
N ILE A 6 -0.46 9.03 38.29
CA ILE A 6 -1.76 8.88 37.61
C ILE A 6 -1.63 9.10 36.11
N GLU A 7 -0.77 10.00 35.69
CA GLU A 7 -0.50 10.31 34.27
C GLU A 7 0.11 9.14 33.50
N ASN A 8 1.06 8.46 34.09
CA ASN A 8 1.64 7.27 33.52
C ASN A 8 0.61 6.14 33.39
N GLN A 9 -0.38 6.06 34.28
CA GLN A 9 -1.38 4.98 34.28
C GLN A 9 -2.28 5.01 33.03
N LYS A 10 -2.76 6.17 32.56
CA LYS A 10 -3.62 6.26 31.36
C LYS A 10 -2.84 5.95 30.08
N LEU A 11 -1.61 6.41 29.97
CA LEU A 11 -0.72 6.07 28.84
C LEU A 11 -0.33 4.59 28.86
N GLU A 12 -0.06 4.03 30.03
CA GLU A 12 0.22 2.60 30.19
C GLU A 12 -1.01 1.74 29.85
N LEU A 13 -2.20 2.18 30.25
CA LEU A 13 -3.45 1.50 29.93
C LEU A 13 -3.68 1.50 28.42
N ALA A 14 -3.49 2.63 27.75
CA ALA A 14 -3.58 2.72 26.29
C ALA A 14 -2.58 1.79 25.59
N ASP A 15 -1.33 1.77 26.06
CA ASP A 15 -0.29 0.89 25.53
C ASP A 15 -0.66 -0.59 25.69
N LYS A 16 -1.13 -0.99 26.88
CA LYS A 16 -1.60 -2.36 27.16
C LYS A 16 -2.76 -2.77 26.27
N PHE A 17 -3.77 -1.90 26.10
CA PHE A 17 -4.90 -2.20 25.21
C PHE A 17 -4.48 -2.36 23.76
N VAL A 18 -3.59 -1.51 23.27
CA VAL A 18 -3.10 -1.61 21.91
C VAL A 18 -2.31 -2.89 21.71
N ARG A 19 -1.41 -3.25 22.62
CA ARG A 19 -0.56 -4.42 22.48
C ARG A 19 -1.30 -5.73 22.73
N ASP A 20 -2.03 -5.82 23.85
CA ASP A 20 -2.51 -7.10 24.36
C ASP A 20 -3.96 -7.42 23.97
N THR A 21 -4.64 -6.53 23.26
CA THR A 21 -6.03 -6.73 22.82
C THR A 21 -6.24 -6.39 21.35
N ASN A 22 -7.36 -6.79 20.77
CA ASN A 22 -7.79 -6.35 19.42
C ASN A 22 -8.92 -5.32 19.51
N THR A 23 -9.03 -4.60 20.62
CA THR A 23 -10.08 -3.62 20.82
C THR A 23 -9.67 -2.27 20.28
N ASN A 24 -10.56 -1.62 19.54
CA ASN A 24 -10.33 -0.29 19.01
C ASN A 24 -10.26 0.75 20.12
N ILE A 25 -9.35 1.70 20.00
CA ILE A 25 -9.10 2.74 20.99
C ILE A 25 -9.20 4.12 20.33
N PHE A 26 -9.90 5.03 20.99
CA PHE A 26 -9.80 6.46 20.75
C PHE A 26 -9.00 7.09 21.90
N LEU A 27 -7.74 7.45 21.61
CA LEU A 27 -6.86 8.17 22.51
C LEU A 27 -7.05 9.66 22.27
N THR A 28 -7.68 10.33 23.20
CA THR A 28 -7.93 11.77 23.15
C THR A 28 -7.25 12.51 24.30
N GLY A 29 -7.32 13.81 24.26
CA GLY A 29 -6.78 14.68 25.30
C GLY A 29 -6.46 16.06 24.74
N LYS A 30 -6.24 16.99 25.66
CA LYS A 30 -5.98 18.40 25.36
C LYS A 30 -4.73 18.59 24.50
N ALA A 31 -4.60 19.79 23.90
CA ALA A 31 -3.37 20.17 23.23
C ALA A 31 -2.20 20.10 24.24
N GLY A 32 -1.11 19.45 23.87
CA GLY A 32 0.09 19.33 24.72
C GLY A 32 0.05 18.23 25.76
N THR A 33 -0.86 17.24 25.68
CA THR A 33 -0.91 16.09 26.60
C THR A 33 0.00 14.92 26.23
N GLY A 34 0.90 15.08 25.25
CA GLY A 34 1.88 14.05 24.90
C GLY A 34 1.43 12.97 23.92
N LYS A 35 0.28 13.13 23.23
CA LYS A 35 -0.25 12.16 22.26
C LYS A 35 0.77 11.73 21.19
N THR A 36 1.46 12.68 20.57
CA THR A 36 2.47 12.40 19.54
C THR A 36 3.70 11.69 20.11
N THR A 37 4.09 12.02 21.35
CA THR A 37 5.19 11.33 22.04
C THR A 37 4.82 9.87 22.33
N PHE A 38 3.59 9.65 22.78
CA PHE A 38 3.04 8.31 22.97
C PHE A 38 3.04 7.52 21.64
N LEU A 39 2.56 8.11 20.57
CA LEU A 39 2.52 7.49 19.24
C LEU A 39 3.91 7.00 18.83
N ARG A 40 4.93 7.86 18.92
CA ARG A 40 6.31 7.50 18.54
C ARG A 40 6.85 6.35 19.38
N ARG A 41 6.67 6.42 20.71
CA ARG A 41 7.09 5.34 21.62
C ARG A 41 6.36 4.03 21.30
N LEU A 42 5.05 4.08 21.06
CA LEU A 42 4.27 2.90 20.72
C LEU A 42 4.76 2.27 19.41
N ALA A 43 5.03 3.08 18.38
CA ALA A 43 5.53 2.61 17.10
C ALA A 43 6.87 1.87 17.23
N GLU A 44 7.75 2.33 18.14
CA GLU A 44 9.04 1.68 18.39
C GLU A 44 8.95 0.41 19.25
N THR A 45 7.92 0.28 20.09
CA THR A 45 7.85 -0.77 21.12
C THR A 45 6.81 -1.84 20.87
N THR A 46 5.84 -1.62 19.98
CA THR A 46 4.79 -2.60 19.71
C THR A 46 5.30 -3.76 18.85
N TYR A 47 4.92 -4.98 19.19
CA TYR A 47 5.16 -6.16 18.37
C TYR A 47 4.13 -6.34 17.25
N LYS A 48 3.03 -5.56 17.26
CA LYS A 48 2.03 -5.59 16.20
C LYS A 48 2.55 -4.88 14.95
N ARG A 49 2.35 -5.47 13.81
CA ARG A 49 2.60 -4.80 12.54
C ARG A 49 1.64 -3.66 12.37
N HIS A 50 2.16 -2.47 12.23
CA HIS A 50 1.34 -1.27 12.19
C HIS A 50 1.67 -0.38 11.00
N VAL A 51 0.72 0.48 10.71
CA VAL A 51 0.88 1.59 9.77
C VAL A 51 0.28 2.83 10.41
N ILE A 52 1.00 3.95 10.29
CA ILE A 52 0.55 5.26 10.75
C ILE A 52 0.06 6.05 9.56
N VAL A 53 -1.16 6.56 9.66
CA VAL A 53 -1.73 7.44 8.63
C VAL A 53 -2.31 8.71 9.27
N ALA A 54 -2.38 9.78 8.48
CA ALA A 54 -2.96 11.05 8.91
C ALA A 54 -3.75 11.72 7.76
N PRO A 55 -4.67 12.65 8.06
CA PRO A 55 -5.48 13.32 7.05
C PRO A 55 -4.69 14.28 6.15
N THR A 56 -3.60 14.86 6.66
CA THR A 56 -2.80 15.85 5.93
C THR A 56 -1.34 15.43 5.81
N GLY A 57 -0.63 15.94 4.79
CA GLY A 57 0.80 15.66 4.59
C GLY A 57 1.66 16.10 5.78
N VAL A 58 1.38 17.27 6.35
CA VAL A 58 2.12 17.79 7.51
C VAL A 58 1.92 16.91 8.74
N ALA A 59 0.67 16.51 9.03
CA ALA A 59 0.38 15.61 10.13
C ALA A 59 1.04 14.24 9.93
N ALA A 60 1.01 13.70 8.71
CA ALA A 60 1.66 12.45 8.36
C ALA A 60 3.18 12.49 8.61
N ILE A 61 3.85 13.52 8.15
CA ILE A 61 5.30 13.71 8.38
C ILE A 61 5.61 13.81 9.87
N ASN A 62 4.81 14.57 10.63
CA ASN A 62 5.01 14.73 12.07
C ASN A 62 4.78 13.43 12.86
N ALA A 63 3.85 12.60 12.40
CA ALA A 63 3.54 11.30 12.99
C ALA A 63 4.52 10.19 12.58
N GLY A 64 5.38 10.41 11.57
CA GLY A 64 6.21 9.38 10.98
C GLY A 64 5.40 8.39 10.14
N GLY A 65 4.48 8.89 9.33
CA GLY A 65 3.59 8.05 8.55
C GLY A 65 3.28 8.63 7.17
N THR A 66 2.18 8.20 6.58
CA THR A 66 1.72 8.64 5.26
C THR A 66 0.28 9.16 5.31
N THR A 67 -0.17 9.84 4.25
CA THR A 67 -1.57 10.31 4.22
C THR A 67 -2.54 9.16 3.96
N ILE A 68 -3.76 9.25 4.53
CA ILE A 68 -4.86 8.29 4.32
C ILE A 68 -5.09 8.06 2.83
N HIS A 69 -5.24 9.14 2.05
CA HIS A 69 -5.48 9.05 0.59
C HIS A 69 -4.34 8.32 -0.14
N SER A 70 -3.09 8.61 0.22
CA SER A 70 -1.93 7.96 -0.41
C SER A 70 -1.84 6.49 -0.06
N PHE A 71 -2.03 6.12 1.21
CA PHE A 71 -1.89 4.72 1.63
C PHE A 71 -2.99 3.83 1.04
N PHE A 72 -4.25 4.24 1.20
CA PHE A 72 -5.40 3.48 0.73
C PHE A 72 -5.74 3.71 -0.75
N GLN A 73 -5.03 4.62 -1.41
CA GLN A 73 -5.27 5.04 -2.80
C GLN A 73 -6.71 5.50 -3.05
N LEU A 74 -7.25 6.24 -2.08
CA LEU A 74 -8.57 6.83 -2.17
C LEU A 74 -8.54 8.11 -2.99
N PRO A 75 -9.54 8.35 -3.84
CA PRO A 75 -9.69 9.61 -4.55
C PRO A 75 -10.00 10.74 -3.58
N PHE A 76 -9.66 11.98 -3.97
CA PHE A 76 -10.11 13.16 -3.25
C PHE A 76 -11.61 13.42 -3.50
N GLY A 77 -12.26 14.06 -2.54
CA GLY A 77 -13.68 14.40 -2.58
C GLY A 77 -14.56 13.46 -1.76
N PRO A 78 -15.89 13.58 -1.88
CA PRO A 78 -16.85 12.80 -1.10
C PRO A 78 -16.85 11.33 -1.48
N GLN A 79 -16.90 10.45 -0.46
CA GLN A 79 -16.97 9.00 -0.61
C GLN A 79 -18.38 8.53 -0.29
N ILE A 80 -19.21 8.30 -1.31
CA ILE A 80 -20.57 7.83 -1.13
C ILE A 80 -20.56 6.33 -0.82
N PRO A 81 -21.34 5.85 0.19
CA PRO A 81 -21.42 4.42 0.55
C PRO A 81 -21.82 3.53 -0.64
N GLU A 82 -21.17 2.36 -0.78
CA GLU A 82 -21.43 1.42 -1.89
C GLU A 82 -22.88 0.92 -1.88
N ASP A 83 -23.43 0.63 -0.71
CA ASP A 83 -24.82 0.17 -0.54
C ASP A 83 -25.86 1.18 -1.07
N ALA A 84 -25.56 2.47 -0.95
CA ALA A 84 -26.43 3.55 -1.44
C ALA A 84 -26.40 3.69 -2.98
N LEU A 85 -25.33 3.26 -3.61
CA LEU A 85 -25.18 3.28 -5.07
C LEU A 85 -25.99 2.16 -5.75
N ASP A 86 -26.16 1.03 -5.08
CA ASP A 86 -26.95 -0.10 -5.57
C ASP A 86 -28.48 0.19 -5.49
N GLU A 87 -28.92 0.93 -4.45
CA GLU A 87 -30.34 1.29 -4.27
C GLU A 87 -30.80 2.39 -5.23
N ALA A 88 -29.92 3.29 -5.64
CA ALA A 88 -30.27 4.44 -6.48
C ALA A 88 -30.61 4.09 -7.94
N GLY A 89 -30.46 2.83 -8.37
CA GLY A 89 -30.77 2.37 -9.74
C GLY A 89 -30.11 3.19 -10.85
N ALA A 90 -29.06 3.94 -10.50
CA ALA A 90 -28.40 4.85 -11.40
C ALA A 90 -27.67 4.06 -12.49
N GLY A 91 -28.00 4.38 -13.75
CA GLY A 91 -27.52 3.68 -14.93
C GLY A 91 -26.03 3.44 -14.93
N SER A 92 -25.67 2.21 -15.17
CA SER A 92 -24.42 1.52 -14.95
C SER A 92 -23.12 2.15 -15.52
N SER A 93 -23.15 3.30 -16.20
CA SER A 93 -21.97 3.90 -16.82
C SER A 93 -21.18 4.81 -15.88
N ASP A 94 -21.84 5.64 -15.07
CA ASP A 94 -21.16 6.60 -14.18
C ASP A 94 -20.68 5.96 -12.87
N ILE A 95 -21.39 4.94 -12.40
CA ILE A 95 -21.03 4.17 -11.20
C ILE A 95 -19.84 3.24 -11.49
N ARG A 96 -19.84 2.57 -12.65
CA ARG A 96 -18.69 1.76 -13.10
C ARG A 96 -17.46 2.59 -13.41
N SER A 97 -17.62 3.83 -13.88
CA SER A 97 -16.48 4.72 -14.11
C SER A 97 -15.86 5.22 -12.80
N ARG A 98 -16.64 5.42 -11.73
CA ARG A 98 -16.13 5.79 -10.40
C ARG A 98 -15.53 4.60 -9.65
N SER A 99 -16.13 3.41 -9.73
CA SER A 99 -15.50 2.19 -9.21
C SER A 99 -14.22 1.77 -9.97
N ALA A 100 -14.11 2.15 -11.25
CA ALA A 100 -12.88 2.02 -12.03
C ALA A 100 -11.84 3.12 -11.72
N GLN A 101 -12.24 4.21 -11.05
CA GLN A 101 -11.35 5.28 -10.58
C GLN A 101 -10.56 4.92 -9.31
N TYR A 102 -10.87 3.81 -8.61
CA TYR A 102 -9.94 3.28 -7.63
C TYR A 102 -8.66 2.87 -8.35
N GLN A 103 -7.65 3.70 -8.22
CA GLN A 103 -6.32 3.41 -8.77
C GLN A 103 -5.94 1.99 -8.38
N LYS A 104 -5.37 1.23 -9.30
CA LYS A 104 -4.99 -0.16 -9.03
C LYS A 104 -3.94 -0.18 -7.91
N ILE A 105 -4.35 -0.60 -6.72
CA ILE A 105 -3.48 -0.63 -5.55
C ILE A 105 -2.23 -1.46 -5.87
N SER A 106 -1.06 -0.91 -5.62
CA SER A 106 0.20 -1.59 -5.91
C SER A 106 0.31 -2.91 -5.12
N THR A 107 0.97 -3.90 -5.70
CA THR A 107 1.13 -5.22 -5.08
C THR A 107 1.78 -5.13 -3.70
N ASN A 108 2.71 -4.19 -3.50
CA ASN A 108 3.36 -3.98 -2.21
C ASN A 108 2.38 -3.44 -1.16
N LYS A 109 1.56 -2.44 -1.51
CA LYS A 109 0.54 -1.91 -0.60
C LYS A 109 -0.51 -2.96 -0.23
N LEU A 110 -0.95 -3.79 -1.20
CA LEU A 110 -1.84 -4.91 -0.92
C LEU A 110 -1.26 -5.87 0.12
N LYS A 111 0.03 -6.19 0.01
CA LYS A 111 0.71 -7.06 0.97
C LYS A 111 0.75 -6.45 2.37
N ILE A 112 1.09 -5.16 2.45
CA ILE A 112 1.13 -4.45 3.73
C ILE A 112 -0.26 -4.43 4.36
N MET A 113 -1.31 -4.04 3.61
CA MET A 113 -2.69 -4.01 4.11
C MET A 113 -3.18 -5.39 4.60
N ARG A 114 -2.70 -6.47 3.99
CA ARG A 114 -3.03 -7.85 4.44
C ARG A 114 -2.28 -8.27 5.69
N SER A 115 -1.09 -7.72 5.91
CA SER A 115 -0.20 -8.15 7.00
C SER A 115 -0.31 -7.31 8.27
N ILE A 116 -0.93 -6.13 8.24
CA ILE A 116 -1.02 -5.27 9.42
C ILE A 116 -2.03 -5.79 10.44
N ASP A 117 -1.71 -5.64 11.73
CA ASP A 117 -2.56 -5.93 12.87
C ASP A 117 -3.13 -4.66 13.50
N LEU A 118 -2.48 -3.52 13.27
CA LEU A 118 -2.82 -2.25 13.88
C LEU A 118 -2.78 -1.13 12.82
N LEU A 119 -3.89 -0.43 12.69
CA LEU A 119 -3.99 0.82 11.92
C LEU A 119 -4.05 1.99 12.89
N ILE A 120 -3.08 2.89 12.82
CA ILE A 120 -3.02 4.10 13.62
C ILE A 120 -3.41 5.29 12.76
N ILE A 121 -4.42 6.04 13.20
CA ILE A 121 -4.86 7.27 12.54
C ILE A 121 -4.59 8.43 13.49
N ASP A 122 -3.58 9.24 13.17
CA ASP A 122 -3.31 10.48 13.91
C ASP A 122 -4.17 11.63 13.37
N GLU A 123 -4.46 12.63 14.23
CA GLU A 123 -5.34 13.76 13.94
C GLU A 123 -6.73 13.33 13.42
N ILE A 124 -7.32 12.32 14.06
CA ILE A 124 -8.60 11.73 13.66
C ILE A 124 -9.74 12.77 13.62
N SER A 125 -9.65 13.84 14.41
CA SER A 125 -10.64 14.94 14.42
C SER A 125 -10.85 15.59 13.06
N MET A 126 -9.86 15.54 12.19
CA MET A 126 -9.90 16.07 10.83
C MET A 126 -10.33 15.03 9.77
N VAL A 127 -10.62 13.81 10.17
CA VAL A 127 -11.05 12.74 9.26
C VAL A 127 -12.58 12.75 9.13
N ARG A 128 -13.08 12.84 7.89
CA ARG A 128 -14.53 12.79 7.65
C ARG A 128 -15.07 11.37 7.83
N ALA A 129 -16.34 11.28 8.19
CA ALA A 129 -17.07 10.02 8.37
C ALA A 129 -17.02 9.13 7.11
N ASP A 130 -17.29 9.69 5.94
CA ASP A 130 -17.25 9.00 4.65
C ASP A 130 -15.84 8.47 4.31
N LEU A 131 -14.81 9.23 4.64
CA LEU A 131 -13.43 8.81 4.39
C LEU A 131 -13.06 7.61 5.28
N LEU A 132 -13.51 7.57 6.52
CA LEU A 132 -13.27 6.44 7.43
C LEU A 132 -14.01 5.18 6.97
N ASP A 133 -15.23 5.31 6.48
CA ASP A 133 -15.98 4.19 5.88
C ASP A 133 -15.32 3.69 4.59
N ALA A 134 -14.75 4.58 3.78
CA ALA A 134 -13.97 4.18 2.60
C ALA A 134 -12.70 3.39 2.98
N VAL A 135 -12.02 3.77 4.06
CA VAL A 135 -10.89 3.00 4.63
C VAL A 135 -11.35 1.60 5.04
N ASP A 136 -12.47 1.51 5.77
CA ASP A 136 -13.06 0.23 6.16
C ASP A 136 -13.37 -0.67 4.94
N ALA A 137 -14.03 -0.11 3.93
CA ALA A 137 -14.37 -0.83 2.70
C ALA A 137 -13.13 -1.37 1.97
N VAL A 138 -12.07 -0.56 1.84
CA VAL A 138 -10.80 -1.00 1.24
C VAL A 138 -10.18 -2.14 2.07
N MET A 139 -10.14 -2.01 3.40
CA MET A 139 -9.54 -3.02 4.27
C MET A 139 -10.30 -4.35 4.21
N ARG A 140 -11.63 -4.33 4.28
CA ARG A 140 -12.46 -5.55 4.14
C ARG A 140 -12.23 -6.24 2.80
N ARG A 141 -12.22 -5.48 1.72
CA ARG A 141 -11.99 -6.01 0.37
C ARG A 141 -10.61 -6.62 0.21
N VAL A 142 -9.55 -5.91 0.62
CA VAL A 142 -8.16 -6.36 0.46
C VAL A 142 -7.86 -7.59 1.32
N ARG A 143 -8.42 -7.65 2.52
CA ARG A 143 -8.22 -8.75 3.47
C ARG A 143 -9.21 -9.91 3.28
N HIS A 144 -10.18 -9.76 2.39
CA HIS A 144 -11.29 -10.73 2.21
C HIS A 144 -11.97 -11.08 3.54
N ASN A 145 -12.18 -10.09 4.41
CA ASN A 145 -12.71 -10.26 5.74
C ASN A 145 -13.77 -9.18 6.02
N ASN A 146 -15.00 -9.61 6.31
CA ASN A 146 -16.14 -8.73 6.54
C ASN A 146 -16.19 -8.08 7.94
N LYS A 147 -15.26 -8.43 8.83
CA LYS A 147 -15.12 -7.74 10.14
C LYS A 147 -14.73 -6.26 9.89
N PRO A 148 -15.10 -5.34 10.78
CA PRO A 148 -14.68 -3.94 10.69
C PRO A 148 -13.16 -3.81 10.45
N PHE A 149 -12.78 -2.92 9.55
CA PHE A 149 -11.41 -2.71 9.09
C PHE A 149 -10.69 -4.00 8.64
N GLY A 150 -11.45 -4.99 8.14
CA GLY A 150 -10.89 -6.29 7.78
C GLY A 150 -10.32 -7.07 8.97
N GLY A 151 -10.79 -6.79 10.19
CA GLY A 151 -10.33 -7.40 11.43
C GLY A 151 -9.04 -6.79 12.01
N VAL A 152 -8.56 -5.67 11.49
CA VAL A 152 -7.43 -4.90 12.01
C VAL A 152 -7.88 -4.03 13.19
N GLN A 153 -7.06 -3.98 14.23
CA GLN A 153 -7.29 -3.07 15.36
C GLN A 153 -7.07 -1.62 14.93
N LEU A 154 -7.96 -0.72 15.37
CA LEU A 154 -7.87 0.70 15.09
C LEU A 154 -7.45 1.47 16.32
N LEU A 155 -6.37 2.27 16.22
CA LEU A 155 -5.99 3.29 17.18
C LEU A 155 -6.21 4.67 16.57
N MET A 156 -7.19 5.38 17.07
CA MET A 156 -7.53 6.75 16.68
C MET A 156 -6.92 7.72 17.69
N ILE A 157 -6.12 8.68 17.22
CA ILE A 157 -5.48 9.68 18.06
C ILE A 157 -5.93 11.07 17.63
N GLY A 158 -6.35 11.91 18.55
CA GLY A 158 -6.76 13.28 18.24
C GLY A 158 -7.43 14.00 19.39
N ASP A 159 -7.74 15.26 19.18
CA ASP A 159 -8.52 16.09 20.11
C ASP A 159 -9.76 16.59 19.37
N ILE A 160 -10.93 16.10 19.74
CA ILE A 160 -12.19 16.38 19.09
C ILE A 160 -12.61 17.87 19.15
N HIS A 161 -12.04 18.61 20.10
CA HIS A 161 -12.28 20.04 20.22
C HIS A 161 -11.35 20.89 19.33
N GLN A 162 -10.41 20.24 18.62
CA GLN A 162 -9.56 20.89 17.65
C GLN A 162 -10.29 21.03 16.31
N LEU A 163 -9.55 21.12 15.22
CA LEU A 163 -10.12 21.41 13.90
C LEU A 163 -11.04 20.28 13.44
N ALA A 164 -12.22 20.68 13.01
CA ALA A 164 -13.20 19.81 12.38
C ALA A 164 -12.73 19.40 10.96
N PRO A 165 -13.25 18.30 10.40
CA PRO A 165 -13.05 17.96 9.02
C PRO A 165 -13.52 19.08 8.09
N VAL A 166 -12.76 19.35 7.02
CA VAL A 166 -13.17 20.32 6.02
C VAL A 166 -14.07 19.64 5.00
N ALA A 167 -15.32 20.09 4.90
CA ALA A 167 -16.26 19.71 3.84
C ALA A 167 -16.75 20.99 3.17
N LYS A 168 -16.69 21.04 1.84
CA LYS A 168 -17.33 22.11 1.08
C LYS A 168 -18.82 21.93 1.14
N ILE A 169 -19.57 23.00 0.96
CA ILE A 169 -21.06 22.95 1.00
C ILE A 169 -21.58 21.92 0.00
N GLU A 170 -21.07 21.96 -1.22
CA GLU A 170 -21.49 21.06 -2.29
C GLU A 170 -21.11 19.59 -2.00
N GLU A 171 -20.00 19.35 -1.30
CA GLU A 171 -19.60 18.01 -0.89
C GLU A 171 -20.49 17.50 0.25
N TRP A 172 -20.86 18.38 1.19
CA TRP A 172 -21.72 18.00 2.30
C TRP A 172 -23.16 17.73 1.82
N GLU A 173 -23.68 18.50 0.89
CA GLU A 173 -25.00 18.24 0.27
C GLU A 173 -25.11 16.83 -0.34
N LEU A 174 -23.99 16.28 -0.83
CA LEU A 174 -23.94 14.90 -1.34
C LEU A 174 -23.86 13.85 -0.23
N LEU A 175 -23.31 14.20 0.94
CA LEU A 175 -23.05 13.26 2.04
C LEU A 175 -24.14 13.27 3.12
N GLN A 176 -24.80 14.40 3.33
CA GLN A 176 -25.84 14.54 4.36
C GLN A 176 -27.01 13.54 4.30
N PRO A 177 -27.39 12.96 3.14
CA PRO A 177 -28.41 11.91 3.11
C PRO A 177 -27.99 10.62 3.80
N TYR A 178 -26.65 10.41 3.97
CA TYR A 178 -26.07 9.18 4.47
C TYR A 178 -25.46 9.32 5.86
N TYR A 179 -25.00 10.52 6.24
CA TYR A 179 -24.28 10.77 7.48
C TYR A 179 -24.95 11.86 8.32
N ASN A 180 -25.02 11.65 9.64
CA ASN A 180 -25.59 12.63 10.56
C ASN A 180 -24.69 13.88 10.69
N SER A 181 -23.37 13.68 10.62
CA SER A 181 -22.40 14.76 10.64
C SER A 181 -21.13 14.40 9.84
N VAL A 182 -20.26 15.37 9.64
CA VAL A 182 -18.97 15.19 8.96
C VAL A 182 -17.95 14.44 9.83
N TYR A 183 -18.18 14.28 11.12
CA TYR A 183 -17.19 13.79 12.06
C TYR A 183 -17.00 12.27 11.97
N PHE A 184 -15.77 11.82 12.21
CA PHE A 184 -15.37 10.41 12.13
C PHE A 184 -16.26 9.46 12.96
N PHE A 185 -16.75 9.92 14.11
CA PHE A 185 -17.57 9.10 14.99
C PHE A 185 -18.97 8.81 14.46
N ASP A 186 -19.42 9.54 13.43
CA ASP A 186 -20.67 9.30 12.71
C ASP A 186 -20.47 8.40 11.48
N SER A 187 -19.27 7.85 11.27
CA SER A 187 -19.06 6.82 10.26
C SER A 187 -19.88 5.57 10.58
N HIS A 188 -20.42 4.92 9.55
CA HIS A 188 -21.24 3.72 9.70
C HIS A 188 -20.46 2.58 10.37
N VAL A 189 -19.17 2.49 10.09
CA VAL A 189 -18.31 1.47 10.70
C VAL A 189 -18.17 1.68 12.20
N LEU A 190 -17.95 2.90 12.70
CA LEU A 190 -17.78 3.15 14.15
C LEU A 190 -19.10 3.11 14.91
N GLN A 191 -20.22 3.42 14.30
CA GLN A 191 -21.54 3.23 14.91
C GLN A 191 -21.85 1.76 15.21
N LYS A 192 -21.30 0.84 14.40
CA LYS A 192 -21.48 -0.60 14.55
C LYS A 192 -20.35 -1.31 15.28
N THR A 193 -19.24 -0.58 15.58
CA THR A 193 -18.02 -1.16 16.14
C THR A 193 -17.71 -0.55 17.49
N PRO A 194 -17.63 -1.34 18.57
CA PRO A 194 -17.27 -0.83 19.88
C PRO A 194 -15.82 -0.34 19.90
N PHE A 195 -15.57 0.72 20.64
CA PHE A 195 -14.23 1.22 20.94
C PHE A 195 -14.21 1.85 22.33
N PHE A 196 -13.06 1.82 22.98
CA PHE A 196 -12.84 2.53 24.24
C PHE A 196 -12.24 3.91 23.98
N CYS A 197 -12.57 4.84 24.89
CA CYS A 197 -12.02 6.18 24.91
C CYS A 197 -11.07 6.33 26.11
N ILE A 198 -9.84 6.75 25.87
CA ILE A 198 -8.86 7.07 26.91
C ILE A 198 -8.52 8.55 26.78
N GLU A 199 -8.91 9.36 27.76
CA GLU A 199 -8.64 10.80 27.76
C GLU A 199 -7.43 11.13 28.63
N LEU A 200 -6.42 11.77 28.01
CA LEU A 200 -5.22 12.26 28.70
C LEU A 200 -5.49 13.63 29.30
N ASP A 201 -5.29 13.76 30.58
CA ASP A 201 -5.66 14.98 31.33
C ASP A 201 -4.49 15.94 31.55
N HIS A 202 -3.26 15.44 31.65
CA HIS A 202 -2.10 16.27 31.97
C HIS A 202 -1.57 17.07 30.78
N ILE A 203 -1.37 18.35 30.96
CA ILE A 203 -0.88 19.29 29.96
C ILE A 203 0.58 19.63 30.26
N TYR A 204 1.48 19.34 29.32
CA TYR A 204 2.91 19.64 29.41
C TYR A 204 3.30 20.99 28.76
N ARG A 205 2.41 21.58 27.97
CA ARG A 205 2.72 22.70 27.06
C ARG A 205 2.63 24.09 27.75
N GLN A 206 1.59 24.31 28.54
CA GLN A 206 1.31 25.59 29.19
C GLN A 206 1.67 25.52 30.66
N ALA A 207 2.21 26.65 31.20
CA ALA A 207 2.54 26.78 32.62
C ALA A 207 1.65 27.80 33.35
N ASP A 208 0.86 28.61 32.61
CA ASP A 208 -0.04 29.62 33.18
C ASP A 208 -1.38 28.97 33.57
N ASN A 209 -1.58 28.73 34.84
CA ASN A 209 -2.78 28.08 35.37
C ASN A 209 -4.07 28.85 35.07
N THR A 210 -4.04 30.18 35.04
CA THR A 210 -5.22 31.00 34.70
C THR A 210 -5.59 30.81 33.26
N PHE A 211 -4.61 30.84 32.40
CA PHE A 211 -4.83 30.61 30.96
C PHE A 211 -5.28 29.18 30.69
N ILE A 212 -4.68 28.17 31.32
CA ILE A 212 -5.12 26.77 31.26
C ILE A 212 -6.59 26.63 31.68
N ASP A 213 -7.03 27.28 32.76
CA ASP A 213 -8.43 27.23 33.21
C ASP A 213 -9.37 27.84 32.14
N ILE A 214 -9.01 28.99 31.60
CA ILE A 214 -9.77 29.63 30.51
C ILE A 214 -9.86 28.72 29.28
N LEU A 215 -8.75 28.15 28.82
CA LEU A 215 -8.72 27.21 27.69
C LEU A 215 -9.59 25.98 27.97
N ASN A 216 -9.57 25.43 29.17
CA ASN A 216 -10.42 24.30 29.56
C ASN A 216 -11.91 24.67 29.55
N LYS A 217 -12.28 25.87 30.01
CA LYS A 217 -13.66 26.34 29.98
C LYS A 217 -14.15 26.56 28.53
N ILE A 218 -13.30 27.10 27.65
CA ILE A 218 -13.60 27.23 26.23
C ILE A 218 -13.80 25.85 25.60
N ARG A 219 -12.86 24.93 25.81
CA ARG A 219 -12.93 23.56 25.31
C ARG A 219 -14.24 22.86 25.71
N ASN A 220 -14.61 22.97 26.97
CA ASN A 220 -15.80 22.31 27.53
C ASN A 220 -17.10 23.12 27.30
N ASN A 221 -17.04 24.23 26.50
CA ASN A 221 -18.17 25.13 26.29
C ASN A 221 -18.83 25.61 27.58
N ASN A 222 -18.05 25.86 28.59
CA ASN A 222 -18.49 26.27 29.91
C ASN A 222 -17.78 27.54 30.37
N ILE A 223 -17.56 28.46 29.45
CA ILE A 223 -16.89 29.73 29.74
C ILE A 223 -17.84 30.67 30.46
N ASP A 224 -17.41 31.21 31.61
CA ASP A 224 -18.13 32.22 32.34
C ASP A 224 -17.72 33.64 31.96
N SER A 225 -18.55 34.63 32.32
CA SER A 225 -18.31 36.03 32.00
C SER A 225 -16.98 36.53 32.54
N ARG A 226 -16.57 36.09 33.75
CA ARG A 226 -15.29 36.46 34.36
C ARG A 226 -14.10 35.97 33.50
N SER A 227 -14.15 34.77 33.02
CA SER A 227 -13.10 34.21 32.18
C SER A 227 -13.02 34.93 30.85
N LEU A 228 -14.16 35.30 30.24
CA LEU A 228 -14.24 36.15 29.07
C LEU A 228 -13.66 37.54 29.31
N ASP A 229 -13.97 38.15 30.43
CA ASP A 229 -13.44 39.46 30.81
C ASP A 229 -11.91 39.44 30.96
N ILE A 230 -11.39 38.37 31.62
CA ILE A 230 -9.93 38.16 31.76
C ILE A 230 -9.29 38.01 30.37
N LEU A 231 -9.85 37.18 29.51
CA LEU A 231 -9.34 36.96 28.13
C LEU A 231 -9.38 38.26 27.32
N ASN A 232 -10.48 38.98 27.40
CA ASN A 232 -10.66 40.26 26.71
C ASN A 232 -9.83 41.44 27.28
N THR A 233 -9.12 41.29 28.41
CA THR A 233 -8.09 42.24 28.84
C THR A 233 -6.96 42.33 27.81
N ARG A 234 -6.82 41.30 26.98
CA ARG A 234 -5.82 41.23 25.89
C ARG A 234 -6.31 41.87 24.57
N TYR A 235 -7.49 42.48 24.55
CA TYR A 235 -8.02 43.19 23.38
C TYR A 235 -7.28 44.50 23.12
N MET A 236 -6.52 44.52 22.02
CA MET A 236 -5.70 45.65 21.59
C MET A 236 -5.81 45.77 20.06
N PRO A 237 -6.89 46.37 19.54
CA PRO A 237 -7.19 46.44 18.10
C PRO A 237 -6.10 47.12 17.26
N ASP A 238 -5.50 48.14 17.85
CA ASP A 238 -4.50 48.99 17.17
C ASP A 238 -3.05 48.55 17.49
N PHE A 239 -2.86 47.39 18.09
CA PHE A 239 -1.53 46.91 18.43
C PHE A 239 -0.75 46.54 17.19
N GLU A 240 0.36 47.20 16.96
CA GLU A 240 1.33 46.89 15.92
C GLU A 240 2.68 46.57 16.58
N PRO A 241 3.12 45.32 16.54
CA PRO A 241 4.41 44.97 17.12
C PRO A 241 5.55 45.49 16.27
N SER A 242 6.65 45.83 16.92
CA SER A 242 7.91 45.99 16.20
C SER A 242 8.42 44.63 15.71
N ASP A 243 9.14 44.61 14.58
CA ASP A 243 9.59 43.39 13.93
C ASP A 243 10.55 42.51 14.78
N ASP A 244 11.14 43.09 15.85
CA ASP A 244 12.02 42.42 16.79
C ASP A 244 11.27 41.75 17.97
N GLU A 245 9.99 42.06 18.15
CA GLU A 245 9.19 41.51 19.26
C GLU A 245 8.77 40.03 19.06
N GLY A 246 8.82 39.52 17.83
CA GLY A 246 8.56 38.10 17.53
C GLY A 246 7.10 37.66 17.69
N TYR A 247 6.14 38.57 17.48
CA TYR A 247 4.72 38.21 17.38
C TYR A 247 4.40 37.54 16.06
N ILE A 248 3.54 36.52 16.13
CA ILE A 248 2.99 35.85 14.94
C ILE A 248 1.48 36.05 14.86
N THR A 249 0.97 36.45 13.69
CA THR A 249 -0.46 36.62 13.48
C THR A 249 -1.10 35.34 13.02
N LEU A 250 -2.10 34.85 13.74
CA LEU A 250 -2.87 33.67 13.38
C LEU A 250 -4.10 34.08 12.56
N MET A 251 -4.21 33.53 11.35
CA MET A 251 -5.24 33.84 10.36
C MET A 251 -6.03 32.58 9.97
N THR A 252 -7.21 32.77 9.41
CA THR A 252 -8.06 31.65 8.93
C THR A 252 -7.76 31.25 7.48
N HIS A 253 -7.27 32.16 6.63
CA HIS A 253 -7.12 31.96 5.20
C HIS A 253 -5.68 32.16 4.71
N ASN A 254 -5.20 31.27 3.82
CA ASN A 254 -3.86 31.35 3.24
C ASN A 254 -3.62 32.68 2.50
N ARG A 255 -4.61 33.20 1.73
CA ARG A 255 -4.46 34.47 0.97
C ARG A 255 -4.10 35.65 1.87
N GLN A 256 -4.70 35.73 3.06
CA GLN A 256 -4.40 36.79 4.02
C GLN A 256 -2.98 36.65 4.58
N VAL A 257 -2.58 35.43 4.90
CA VAL A 257 -1.23 35.11 5.35
C VAL A 257 -0.20 35.50 4.31
N ASP A 258 -0.41 35.10 3.06
CA ASP A 258 0.49 35.42 1.96
C ASP A 258 0.56 36.93 1.71
N SER A 259 -0.56 37.65 1.79
CA SER A 259 -0.62 39.10 1.66
C SER A 259 0.20 39.82 2.73
N ILE A 260 0.03 39.42 4.01
CA ILE A 260 0.77 40.03 5.12
C ILE A 260 2.27 39.75 5.01
N ASN A 261 2.62 38.47 4.78
CA ASN A 261 4.02 38.07 4.70
C ASN A 261 4.75 38.71 3.53
N ASN A 262 4.11 38.82 2.36
CA ASN A 262 4.72 39.48 1.19
C ASN A 262 4.81 40.99 1.37
N SER A 263 3.75 41.64 1.88
CA SER A 263 3.80 43.10 2.16
C SER A 263 4.93 43.43 3.13
N LYS A 264 5.06 42.70 4.23
CA LYS A 264 6.13 42.87 5.20
C LYS A 264 7.51 42.59 4.62
N LEU A 265 7.64 41.62 3.74
CA LEU A 265 8.91 41.36 3.05
C LEU A 265 9.26 42.52 2.09
N ASP A 266 8.28 43.07 1.38
CA ASP A 266 8.47 44.15 0.45
C ASP A 266 8.87 45.46 1.17
N GLU A 267 8.39 45.69 2.41
CA GLU A 267 8.73 46.87 3.25
C GLU A 267 10.22 46.89 3.67
N LEU A 268 10.93 45.76 3.59
CA LEU A 268 12.36 45.67 3.95
C LEU A 268 13.24 46.22 2.79
N ASP A 269 14.16 47.12 3.09
CA ASP A 269 15.07 47.72 2.11
C ASP A 269 16.24 46.81 1.67
N SER A 270 16.46 45.69 2.37
CA SER A 270 17.57 44.78 2.10
C SER A 270 17.36 43.97 0.80
N GLU A 271 18.46 43.48 0.21
CA GLU A 271 18.43 42.70 -1.02
C GLU A 271 17.66 41.37 -0.82
N LEU A 272 16.99 40.96 -1.91
CA LEU A 272 16.26 39.69 -1.95
C LEU A 272 17.22 38.53 -2.11
N ILE A 273 17.14 37.56 -1.19
CA ILE A 273 17.92 36.34 -1.21
C ILE A 273 16.98 35.19 -1.59
N THR A 274 17.33 34.44 -2.62
CA THR A 274 16.49 33.36 -3.16
C THR A 274 17.16 32.02 -2.97
N PHE A 275 16.42 31.05 -2.45
CA PHE A 275 16.86 29.68 -2.27
C PHE A 275 15.93 28.73 -3.01
N ASP A 276 16.47 27.99 -3.99
CA ASP A 276 15.72 26.97 -4.70
C ASP A 276 15.87 25.60 -4.03
N ALA A 277 14.77 24.91 -3.83
CA ALA A 277 14.78 23.58 -3.26
C ALA A 277 15.32 22.55 -4.26
N LYS A 278 16.06 21.58 -3.73
CA LYS A 278 16.45 20.40 -4.49
C LYS A 278 15.47 19.28 -4.20
N VAL A 279 14.66 18.92 -5.20
CA VAL A 279 13.71 17.80 -5.12
C VAL A 279 14.29 16.58 -5.85
N THR A 280 14.28 15.42 -5.18
CA THR A 280 14.71 14.16 -5.78
C THR A 280 13.64 13.09 -5.62
N GLY A 281 13.49 12.20 -6.60
CA GLY A 281 12.50 11.15 -6.57
C GLY A 281 11.06 11.68 -6.56
N THR A 282 10.18 11.02 -5.81
CA THR A 282 8.76 11.36 -5.70
C THR A 282 8.49 12.15 -4.42
N PHE A 283 8.29 13.46 -4.54
CA PHE A 283 7.87 14.31 -3.42
C PHE A 283 6.77 15.27 -3.91
N PRO A 284 5.49 15.03 -3.59
CA PRO A 284 4.37 15.83 -4.09
C PRO A 284 4.45 17.30 -3.61
N GLU A 285 4.17 18.27 -4.47
CA GLU A 285 4.22 19.70 -4.13
C GLU A 285 3.28 20.08 -2.97
N ILE A 286 2.12 19.42 -2.87
CA ILE A 286 1.17 19.64 -1.77
C ILE A 286 1.76 19.28 -0.40
N SER A 287 2.82 18.48 -0.37
CA SER A 287 3.53 18.03 0.83
C SER A 287 4.79 18.84 1.11
N TYR A 288 5.10 19.86 0.32
CA TYR A 288 6.29 20.69 0.55
C TYR A 288 6.20 21.39 1.91
N PRO A 289 7.20 21.21 2.79
CA PRO A 289 7.21 21.81 4.12
C PRO A 289 7.44 23.32 4.09
N THR A 290 8.09 23.81 3.04
CA THR A 290 8.28 25.24 2.74
C THR A 290 8.18 25.49 1.22
N LYS A 291 8.32 26.72 0.76
CA LYS A 291 8.25 27.05 -0.68
C LYS A 291 9.39 26.39 -1.46
N ASN A 292 9.12 25.97 -2.69
CA ASN A 292 10.14 25.48 -3.61
C ASN A 292 11.20 26.56 -3.88
N THR A 293 10.77 27.75 -4.24
CA THR A 293 11.60 28.94 -4.32
C THR A 293 11.29 29.80 -3.09
N LEU A 294 12.23 29.85 -2.16
CA LEU A 294 12.10 30.57 -0.90
C LEU A 294 12.78 31.94 -1.04
N GLU A 295 11.99 32.97 -0.93
CA GLU A 295 12.42 34.38 -1.01
C GLU A 295 12.50 34.96 0.39
N LEU A 296 13.65 35.46 0.79
CA LEU A 296 13.95 36.01 2.11
C LEU A 296 14.74 37.32 1.98
N LYS A 297 14.72 38.14 3.01
CA LYS A 297 15.56 39.35 3.16
C LYS A 297 16.15 39.42 4.56
N VAL A 298 17.30 40.06 4.72
CA VAL A 298 17.81 40.44 6.03
C VAL A 298 16.79 41.37 6.72
N GLY A 299 16.47 41.11 7.98
CA GLY A 299 15.39 41.76 8.72
C GLY A 299 14.07 40.97 8.68
N ALA A 300 13.93 39.96 7.84
CA ALA A 300 12.69 39.21 7.76
C ALA A 300 12.45 38.30 8.99
N GLN A 301 11.22 38.38 9.51
CA GLN A 301 10.77 37.44 10.55
C GLN A 301 10.47 36.09 9.93
N VAL A 302 11.13 35.06 10.44
CA VAL A 302 11.04 33.70 9.95
C VAL A 302 10.71 32.69 11.07
N MET A 303 10.19 31.54 10.67
CA MET A 303 9.94 30.41 11.57
C MET A 303 10.65 29.16 11.05
N PHE A 304 11.28 28.44 11.93
CA PHE A 304 11.81 27.10 11.64
C PHE A 304 10.68 26.11 11.41
N VAL A 305 10.78 25.32 10.33
CA VAL A 305 9.75 24.33 9.95
C VAL A 305 10.20 22.88 10.16
N LYS A 306 11.30 22.69 10.87
CA LYS A 306 11.85 21.40 11.26
C LYS A 306 12.59 21.53 12.60
N ASN A 307 12.69 20.44 13.34
CA ASN A 307 13.59 20.37 14.49
C ASN A 307 15.03 20.24 13.97
N ASP A 308 15.96 20.85 14.68
CA ASP A 308 17.39 20.78 14.38
C ASP A 308 17.86 19.31 14.46
N PRO A 309 18.35 18.73 13.34
CA PRO A 309 18.89 17.38 13.34
C PRO A 309 20.27 17.27 14.02
N SER A 310 20.91 18.41 14.30
CA SER A 310 22.25 18.44 14.91
C SER A 310 22.20 18.04 16.38
N PRO A 311 23.32 17.57 16.97
CA PRO A 311 23.40 17.26 18.40
C PRO A 311 23.11 18.47 19.30
N GLU A 312 23.41 19.67 18.82
CA GLU A 312 23.28 20.93 19.55
C GLU A 312 21.82 21.33 19.77
N LYS A 313 20.91 20.89 18.92
CA LYS A 313 19.45 21.17 18.97
C LYS A 313 19.13 22.64 19.19
N GLN A 314 19.75 23.51 18.41
CA GLN A 314 19.66 24.96 18.57
C GLN A 314 18.25 25.48 18.22
N TYR A 315 17.47 24.78 17.39
CA TYR A 315 16.12 25.18 17.02
C TYR A 315 15.14 24.02 17.00
N TYR A 316 13.88 24.37 17.08
CA TYR A 316 12.75 23.43 16.97
C TYR A 316 11.67 23.96 16.03
N ASN A 317 10.84 23.07 15.53
CA ASN A 317 9.72 23.43 14.64
C ASN A 317 8.76 24.38 15.35
N GLY A 318 8.57 25.59 14.76
CA GLY A 318 7.78 26.65 15.34
C GLY A 318 8.59 27.73 16.04
N ARG A 319 9.91 27.58 16.22
CA ARG A 319 10.76 28.65 16.78
C ARG A 319 10.82 29.83 15.81
N ILE A 320 10.55 31.03 16.31
CA ILE A 320 10.55 32.27 15.52
C ILE A 320 11.91 32.99 15.72
N GLY A 321 12.38 33.63 14.69
CA GLY A 321 13.56 34.50 14.76
C GLY A 321 13.58 35.51 13.63
N THR A 322 14.56 36.40 13.65
CA THR A 322 14.78 37.43 12.61
C THR A 322 16.08 37.17 11.89
N ILE A 323 16.09 37.23 10.59
CA ILE A 323 17.30 37.08 9.77
C ILE A 323 18.17 38.33 10.01
N ILE A 324 19.39 38.14 10.49
CA ILE A 324 20.32 39.24 10.81
C ILE A 324 21.46 39.37 9.82
N ASP A 325 21.82 38.30 9.13
CA ASP A 325 22.95 38.28 8.20
C ASP A 325 22.82 37.10 7.21
N TYR A 326 23.42 37.24 6.05
CA TYR A 326 23.59 36.19 5.07
C TYR A 326 24.94 36.27 4.38
N ASP A 327 25.67 35.19 4.38
CA ASP A 327 26.89 34.99 3.62
C ASP A 327 26.84 33.73 2.81
N GLU A 328 27.27 33.74 1.56
CA GLU A 328 27.21 32.57 0.66
C GLU A 328 27.99 31.38 1.18
N ASN A 329 29.06 31.58 1.97
CA ASN A 329 29.92 30.53 2.51
C ASN A 329 29.51 30.09 3.91
N GLU A 330 29.06 31.06 4.76
CA GLU A 330 28.71 30.79 6.15
C GLU A 330 27.24 30.41 6.33
N GLY A 331 26.38 30.73 5.38
CA GLY A 331 24.94 30.49 5.43
C GLY A 331 24.13 31.64 6.00
N LEU A 332 22.87 31.37 6.32
CA LEU A 332 21.90 32.36 6.83
C LEU A 332 21.97 32.39 8.36
N LYS A 333 22.10 33.59 8.95
CA LYS A 333 22.11 33.77 10.41
C LYS A 333 20.77 34.29 10.89
N VAL A 334 20.15 33.56 11.81
CA VAL A 334 18.86 33.91 12.41
C VAL A 334 19.04 34.18 13.88
N LYS A 335 18.63 35.33 14.34
CA LYS A 335 18.56 35.68 15.77
C LYS A 335 17.22 35.26 16.32
N SER A 336 17.22 34.46 17.36
CA SER A 336 16.02 34.05 18.06
C SER A 336 16.25 34.09 19.57
N ASP A 337 15.48 34.94 20.26
CA ASP A 337 15.77 35.38 21.64
C ASP A 337 17.21 35.92 21.75
N ASP A 338 18.05 35.37 22.61
CA ASP A 338 19.46 35.74 22.77
C ASP A 338 20.43 34.91 21.89
N ASP A 339 19.93 33.93 21.15
CA ASP A 339 20.74 33.01 20.36
C ASP A 339 20.88 33.50 18.90
N ILE A 340 22.07 33.33 18.33
CA ILE A 340 22.33 33.49 16.90
C ILE A 340 22.54 32.08 16.33
N ILE A 341 21.69 31.70 15.39
CA ILE A 341 21.65 30.35 14.82
C ILE A 341 22.08 30.44 13.35
N THR A 342 23.13 29.70 12.97
CA THR A 342 23.49 29.53 11.57
C THR A 342 22.64 28.44 10.95
N VAL A 343 21.89 28.80 9.91
CA VAL A 343 20.91 27.92 9.28
C VAL A 343 21.45 27.41 7.95
N THR A 344 21.50 26.10 7.83
CA THR A 344 21.86 25.41 6.59
C THR A 344 20.66 24.65 6.02
N THR A 345 20.78 24.15 4.80
CA THR A 345 19.76 23.33 4.18
C THR A 345 19.53 22.05 4.96
N VAL A 346 18.30 21.62 5.07
CA VAL A 346 17.90 20.33 5.62
C VAL A 346 17.10 19.54 4.61
N THR A 347 17.15 18.22 4.73
CA THR A 347 16.42 17.31 3.84
C THR A 347 15.21 16.74 4.56
N TRP A 348 14.04 16.86 3.93
CA TRP A 348 12.85 16.08 4.29
C TRP A 348 12.75 14.90 3.37
N GLN A 349 12.41 13.77 3.91
CA GLN A 349 12.25 12.52 3.17
C GLN A 349 10.78 12.20 3.02
N ASN A 350 10.41 11.73 1.85
CA ASN A 350 9.09 11.15 1.60
C ASN A 350 9.25 9.63 1.62
N PHE A 351 8.50 8.97 2.48
CA PHE A 351 8.56 7.53 2.66
C PHE A 351 7.32 6.85 2.10
N GLU A 352 7.52 5.65 1.61
CA GLU A 352 6.47 4.69 1.35
C GLU A 352 6.72 3.46 2.23
N TYR A 353 5.67 2.91 2.81
CA TYR A 353 5.79 1.64 3.50
C TYR A 353 6.14 0.54 2.50
N ALA A 354 7.18 -0.20 2.77
CA ALA A 354 7.66 -1.33 2.00
C ALA A 354 7.90 -2.54 2.91
N ILE A 355 7.97 -3.71 2.31
CA ILE A 355 8.38 -4.90 3.04
C ILE A 355 9.84 -5.14 2.75
N ASN A 356 10.67 -5.16 3.78
CA ASN A 356 12.06 -5.54 3.69
C ASN A 356 12.18 -6.99 3.21
N GLU A 357 12.85 -7.21 2.10
CA GLU A 357 12.95 -8.57 1.52
C GLU A 357 13.77 -9.54 2.39
N SER A 358 14.63 -9.02 3.27
CA SER A 358 15.51 -9.83 4.12
C SER A 358 14.87 -10.16 5.46
N THR A 359 14.35 -9.14 6.17
CA THR A 359 13.75 -9.29 7.52
C THR A 359 12.28 -9.64 7.47
N LYS A 360 11.61 -9.36 6.34
CA LYS A 360 10.15 -9.49 6.15
C LYS A 360 9.33 -8.58 7.05
N GLU A 361 9.94 -7.53 7.56
CA GLU A 361 9.30 -6.48 8.35
C GLU A 361 8.82 -5.35 7.45
N ILE A 362 7.82 -4.61 7.92
CA ILE A 362 7.38 -3.37 7.27
C ILE A 362 8.43 -2.32 7.63
N GLU A 363 9.02 -1.68 6.62
CA GLU A 363 9.98 -0.60 6.76
C GLU A 363 9.54 0.64 5.99
N GLU A 364 10.02 1.78 6.40
CA GLU A 364 9.88 3.03 5.67
C GLU A 364 10.96 3.09 4.59
N LYS A 365 10.56 3.08 3.34
CA LYS A 365 11.45 3.23 2.19
C LYS A 365 11.37 4.64 1.66
N GLU A 366 12.48 5.34 1.64
CA GLU A 366 12.56 6.65 1.00
C GLU A 366 12.26 6.52 -0.50
N ILE A 367 11.28 7.29 -0.98
CA ILE A 367 10.88 7.37 -2.38
C ILE A 367 11.20 8.72 -3.00
N GLY A 368 11.53 9.70 -2.20
CA GLY A 368 11.94 11.02 -2.64
C GLY A 368 12.34 11.92 -1.49
N SER A 369 13.01 13.00 -1.80
CA SER A 369 13.42 13.98 -0.80
C SER A 369 13.28 15.40 -1.31
N PHE A 370 13.09 16.33 -0.36
CA PHE A 370 13.00 17.77 -0.55
C PHE A 370 14.05 18.41 0.35
N THR A 371 15.03 19.07 -0.25
CA THR A 371 16.12 19.75 0.47
C THR A 371 16.00 21.26 0.29
N GLN A 372 15.87 22.00 1.39
CA GLN A 372 15.70 23.44 1.40
C GLN A 372 16.17 24.02 2.74
N ILE A 373 16.34 25.32 2.84
CA ILE A 373 16.48 26.06 4.09
C ILE A 373 15.21 25.82 4.93
N PRO A 374 15.31 25.38 6.20
CA PRO A 374 14.16 24.99 7.03
C PRO A 374 13.41 26.20 7.61
N LEU A 375 13.18 27.20 6.79
CA LEU A 375 12.54 28.45 7.18
C LEU A 375 11.32 28.77 6.30
N LYS A 376 10.41 29.56 6.86
CA LYS A 376 9.35 30.26 6.12
C LYS A 376 9.09 31.61 6.77
N LEU A 377 8.58 32.57 6.00
CA LEU A 377 8.12 33.84 6.53
C LEU A 377 7.06 33.63 7.62
N ALA A 378 7.13 34.38 8.69
CA ALA A 378 6.37 34.13 9.90
C ALA A 378 5.80 35.37 10.59
N TRP A 379 5.50 36.43 9.87
CA TRP A 379 4.66 37.52 10.42
C TRP A 379 3.20 37.04 10.59
N ALA A 380 2.75 36.15 9.66
CA ALA A 380 1.46 35.52 9.74
C ALA A 380 1.52 34.03 9.36
N ILE A 381 0.60 33.24 9.93
CA ILE A 381 0.40 31.81 9.60
C ILE A 381 -1.07 31.47 9.74
N THR A 382 -1.56 30.45 9.02
CA THR A 382 -2.93 29.97 9.23
C THR A 382 -3.06 29.16 10.51
N ILE A 383 -4.24 29.23 11.17
CA ILE A 383 -4.59 28.42 12.34
C ILE A 383 -4.37 26.91 12.04
N HIS A 384 -4.75 26.44 10.85
CA HIS A 384 -4.53 25.05 10.43
C HIS A 384 -3.04 24.67 10.39
N LYS A 385 -2.21 25.52 9.79
CA LYS A 385 -0.76 25.26 9.71
C LYS A 385 -0.04 25.45 11.04
N SER A 386 -0.67 26.14 12.01
CA SER A 386 -0.16 26.29 13.38
C SER A 386 -0.44 25.08 14.27
N GLN A 387 -1.24 24.12 13.79
CA GLN A 387 -1.54 22.92 14.56
C GLN A 387 -0.26 22.16 14.91
N GLY A 388 -0.15 21.69 16.14
CA GLY A 388 1.08 21.09 16.66
C GLY A 388 2.15 22.07 17.13
N LEU A 389 2.15 23.32 16.63
CA LEU A 389 3.14 24.34 16.99
C LEU A 389 2.79 25.07 18.31
N THR A 390 3.76 25.79 18.85
CA THR A 390 3.64 26.56 20.11
C THR A 390 4.39 27.86 19.98
N PHE A 391 3.77 28.96 20.37
CA PHE A 391 4.34 30.29 20.25
C PHE A 391 4.30 31.04 21.60
N LYS A 392 5.31 31.83 21.87
CA LYS A 392 5.37 32.69 23.06
C LYS A 392 4.45 33.91 22.90
N LYS A 393 4.35 34.48 21.71
CA LYS A 393 3.62 35.70 21.40
C LYS A 393 2.73 35.52 20.16
N VAL A 394 1.44 35.80 20.31
CA VAL A 394 0.42 35.51 19.28
C VAL A 394 -0.51 36.72 19.15
N ILE A 395 -0.76 37.14 17.92
CA ILE A 395 -1.85 38.04 17.56
C ILE A 395 -2.97 37.23 16.95
N LEU A 396 -4.19 37.36 17.45
CA LEU A 396 -5.37 36.67 16.97
C LEU A 396 -6.48 37.60 16.60
N ASP A 397 -6.98 37.52 15.38
CA ASP A 397 -8.26 38.09 14.98
C ASP A 397 -9.33 37.02 14.95
N ALA A 398 -10.11 36.93 16.00
CA ALA A 398 -11.17 35.94 16.14
C ALA A 398 -12.45 36.26 15.37
N SER A 399 -12.58 37.49 14.81
CA SER A 399 -13.74 37.89 14.01
C SER A 399 -13.88 37.11 12.71
N LEU A 400 -12.78 36.55 12.24
CA LEU A 400 -12.69 35.75 10.99
C LEU A 400 -12.85 34.25 11.24
N ALA A 401 -13.05 33.81 12.49
CA ALA A 401 -13.26 32.39 12.79
C ALA A 401 -14.69 31.99 12.37
N PHE A 402 -14.80 30.93 11.55
CA PHE A 402 -16.08 30.49 10.97
C PHE A 402 -16.42 29.03 11.28
N THR A 403 -15.50 28.25 11.85
CA THR A 403 -15.74 26.85 12.19
C THR A 403 -15.47 26.59 13.67
N HIS A 404 -16.15 25.56 14.19
CA HIS A 404 -15.91 25.06 15.55
C HIS A 404 -14.43 24.73 15.76
N GLY A 405 -13.93 25.01 16.96
CA GLY A 405 -12.57 24.67 17.37
C GLY A 405 -11.48 25.64 16.92
N GLN A 406 -11.68 26.49 15.89
CA GLN A 406 -10.64 27.39 15.39
C GLN A 406 -10.09 28.33 16.46
N VAL A 407 -10.99 28.95 17.25
CA VAL A 407 -10.59 29.87 18.31
C VAL A 407 -9.84 29.12 19.43
N TYR A 408 -10.33 27.96 19.84
CA TYR A 408 -9.64 27.11 20.81
C TYR A 408 -8.26 26.70 20.33
N VAL A 409 -8.14 26.25 19.08
CA VAL A 409 -6.86 25.87 18.47
C VAL A 409 -5.92 27.07 18.47
N ALA A 410 -6.36 28.23 18.02
CA ALA A 410 -5.54 29.44 17.96
C ALA A 410 -5.06 29.89 19.36
N LEU A 411 -5.97 29.96 20.33
CA LEU A 411 -5.61 30.30 21.71
C LEU A 411 -4.65 29.28 22.31
N SER A 412 -4.87 28.00 22.08
CA SER A 412 -4.01 26.93 22.59
C SER A 412 -2.60 26.90 21.98
N ARG A 413 -2.33 27.71 20.94
CA ARG A 413 -0.98 27.89 20.40
C ARG A 413 -0.12 28.79 21.29
N CYS A 414 -0.72 29.69 22.04
CA CYS A 414 0.00 30.57 22.94
C CYS A 414 0.36 29.86 24.25
N THR A 415 1.54 30.16 24.80
CA THR A 415 2.02 29.56 26.05
C THR A 415 1.47 30.23 27.30
N SER A 416 1.12 31.52 27.23
CA SER A 416 0.62 32.31 28.35
C SER A 416 -0.40 33.35 27.90
N LEU A 417 -1.20 33.87 28.84
CA LEU A 417 -2.13 34.94 28.57
C LEU A 417 -1.39 36.26 28.21
N GLU A 418 -0.22 36.48 28.80
CA GLU A 418 0.58 37.70 28.54
C GLU A 418 1.06 37.82 27.10
N GLY A 419 1.39 36.71 26.50
CA GLY A 419 1.83 36.64 25.09
C GLY A 419 0.71 36.78 24.06
N LEU A 420 -0.55 36.81 24.52
CA LEU A 420 -1.71 36.91 23.61
C LEU A 420 -2.11 38.34 23.36
N VAL A 421 -2.39 38.69 22.10
CA VAL A 421 -3.03 39.92 21.67
C VAL A 421 -4.26 39.59 20.84
N LEU A 422 -5.39 40.19 21.17
CA LEU A 422 -6.64 40.00 20.42
C LEU A 422 -6.93 41.28 19.61
N LYS A 423 -7.07 41.12 18.30
CA LYS A 423 -7.52 42.19 17.39
C LYS A 423 -9.02 42.41 17.41
N SER A 424 -9.78 41.40 17.84
CA SER A 424 -11.22 41.40 18.05
C SER A 424 -11.58 40.79 19.39
N LYS A 425 -12.66 41.30 20.03
CA LYS A 425 -13.15 40.72 21.29
C LYS A 425 -13.69 39.31 21.07
N ILE A 426 -13.35 38.43 21.98
CA ILE A 426 -13.94 37.09 22.02
C ILE A 426 -15.27 37.18 22.75
N THR A 427 -16.34 36.68 22.12
CA THR A 427 -17.68 36.61 22.65
C THR A 427 -18.11 35.14 22.78
N SER A 428 -19.10 34.87 23.62
CA SER A 428 -19.66 33.52 23.78
C SER A 428 -20.25 32.96 22.47
N SER A 429 -20.70 33.84 21.56
CA SER A 429 -21.24 33.42 20.25
C SER A 429 -20.18 32.90 19.27
N ILE A 430 -18.93 33.38 19.41
CA ILE A 430 -17.80 32.92 18.58
C ILE A 430 -17.26 31.57 19.08
N LEU A 431 -17.53 31.24 20.34
CA LEU A 431 -17.11 29.98 20.99
C LEU A 431 -18.16 28.87 20.83
N TYR A 432 -18.92 28.90 19.73
CA TYR A 432 -19.97 27.93 19.44
C TYR A 432 -19.41 26.49 19.39
N ASN A 433 -20.10 25.56 20.08
CA ASN A 433 -19.83 24.13 19.96
C ASN A 433 -20.89 23.44 19.13
N ASP A 434 -20.45 22.55 18.25
CA ASP A 434 -21.32 21.69 17.48
C ASP A 434 -22.09 20.72 18.39
N PHE A 435 -23.40 20.57 18.16
CA PHE A 435 -24.26 19.69 18.93
C PHE A 435 -23.76 18.23 18.90
N ASN A 436 -23.33 17.73 17.74
CA ASN A 436 -22.86 16.36 17.57
C ASN A 436 -21.60 16.11 18.41
N ILE A 437 -20.70 17.08 18.44
CA ILE A 437 -19.50 17.00 19.29
C ILE A 437 -19.89 16.91 20.76
N LYS A 438 -20.85 17.74 21.19
CA LYS A 438 -21.31 17.73 22.61
C LYS A 438 -21.94 16.39 22.97
N GLU A 439 -22.75 15.79 22.11
CA GLU A 439 -23.32 14.46 22.35
C GLU A 439 -22.22 13.41 22.45
N PHE A 440 -21.28 13.42 21.52
CA PHE A 440 -20.18 12.46 21.55
C PHE A 440 -19.32 12.57 22.81
N ILE A 441 -19.00 13.78 23.25
CA ILE A 441 -18.22 14.02 24.47
C ILE A 441 -18.94 13.45 25.70
N ASN A 442 -20.25 13.61 25.80
CA ASN A 442 -21.03 13.04 26.89
C ASN A 442 -20.96 11.50 26.95
N LEU A 443 -20.61 10.85 25.85
CA LEU A 443 -20.42 9.39 25.79
C LEU A 443 -19.01 8.96 26.20
N ILE A 444 -18.00 9.84 26.14
CA ILE A 444 -16.60 9.48 26.45
C ILE A 444 -16.45 8.83 27.83
N PRO A 445 -17.00 9.39 28.94
CA PRO A 445 -16.86 8.77 30.25
C PRO A 445 -17.45 7.36 30.36
N SER A 446 -18.53 7.09 29.61
CA SER A 446 -19.14 5.75 29.58
C SER A 446 -18.32 4.72 28.77
N ARG A 447 -17.39 5.20 27.96
CA ARG A 447 -16.47 4.40 27.13
C ARG A 447 -15.06 4.31 27.70
N GLU A 448 -14.80 4.90 28.88
CA GLU A 448 -13.51 4.76 29.55
C GLU A 448 -13.33 3.32 30.07
N PRO A 449 -12.24 2.64 29.66
CA PRO A 449 -12.07 1.25 30.04
C PRO A 449 -11.66 1.09 31.51
N THR A 450 -12.15 0.02 32.14
CA THR A 450 -11.73 -0.42 33.47
C THR A 450 -10.67 -1.53 33.35
N ASP A 451 -9.90 -1.77 34.44
CA ASP A 451 -8.95 -2.89 34.49
C ASP A 451 -9.64 -4.25 34.25
N ALA A 452 -10.85 -4.43 34.76
CA ALA A 452 -11.61 -5.66 34.57
C ALA A 452 -11.98 -5.86 33.06
N GLN A 453 -12.32 -4.77 32.38
CA GLN A 453 -12.56 -4.83 30.93
C GLN A 453 -11.27 -5.11 30.15
N PHE A 454 -10.15 -4.51 30.58
CA PHE A 454 -8.86 -4.85 29.98
C PHE A 454 -8.55 -6.34 30.10
N ASP A 455 -8.65 -6.90 31.30
CA ASP A 455 -8.41 -8.33 31.54
C ASP A 455 -9.33 -9.22 30.71
N TYR A 456 -10.60 -8.83 30.59
CA TYR A 456 -11.56 -9.55 29.75
C TYR A 456 -11.15 -9.53 28.28
N HIS A 457 -10.88 -8.35 27.71
CA HIS A 457 -10.53 -8.20 26.31
C HIS A 457 -9.18 -8.83 25.95
N LYS A 458 -8.19 -8.76 26.87
CA LYS A 458 -6.93 -9.46 26.73
C LYS A 458 -7.13 -10.97 26.62
N LYS A 459 -7.85 -11.55 27.57
CA LYS A 459 -8.14 -13.01 27.57
C LYS A 459 -8.97 -13.43 26.35
N TYR A 460 -9.92 -12.59 25.95
CA TYR A 460 -10.71 -12.84 24.76
C TYR A 460 -9.83 -12.88 23.50
N TYR A 461 -8.95 -11.90 23.34
CA TYR A 461 -8.04 -11.84 22.19
C TYR A 461 -7.05 -13.01 22.17
N GLN A 462 -6.48 -13.34 23.31
CA GLN A 462 -5.64 -14.55 23.45
C GLN A 462 -6.39 -15.81 23.03
N SER A 463 -7.66 -15.94 23.43
CA SER A 463 -8.49 -17.08 23.05
C SER A 463 -8.79 -17.13 21.57
N GLU A 464 -9.10 -15.97 20.92
CA GLU A 464 -9.30 -15.90 19.48
C GLU A 464 -8.05 -16.37 18.72
N MET A 465 -6.87 -15.88 19.11
CA MET A 465 -5.60 -16.27 18.49
C MET A 465 -5.25 -17.75 18.75
N LEU A 466 -5.56 -18.25 19.93
CA LEU A 466 -5.41 -19.68 20.23
C LEU A 466 -6.34 -20.55 19.36
N PHE A 467 -7.58 -20.13 19.15
CA PHE A 467 -8.49 -20.85 18.26
C PHE A 467 -8.06 -20.74 16.80
N GLU A 468 -7.52 -19.60 16.38
CA GLU A 468 -6.96 -19.42 15.05
C GLU A 468 -5.76 -20.34 14.81
N LEU A 469 -4.89 -20.56 15.80
CA LEU A 469 -3.76 -21.49 15.70
C LEU A 469 -4.24 -22.90 15.29
N PHE A 470 -5.37 -23.35 15.83
CA PHE A 470 -5.97 -24.66 15.56
C PHE A 470 -7.12 -24.62 14.55
N ASP A 471 -7.19 -23.55 13.74
CA ASP A 471 -8.13 -23.46 12.63
C ASP A 471 -7.46 -23.87 11.30
N PHE A 472 -8.03 -24.85 10.63
CA PHE A 472 -7.56 -25.38 9.35
C PHE A 472 -8.58 -25.20 8.22
N ASP A 473 -9.64 -24.41 8.44
CA ASP A 473 -10.75 -24.31 7.49
C ASP A 473 -10.34 -23.64 6.18
N GLU A 474 -9.41 -22.70 6.23
CA GLU A 474 -8.88 -22.06 5.02
C GLU A 474 -8.05 -23.03 4.18
N ILE A 475 -7.18 -23.83 4.80
CA ILE A 475 -6.40 -24.88 4.13
C ILE A 475 -7.35 -25.89 3.47
N ALA A 476 -8.36 -26.33 4.20
CA ALA A 476 -9.35 -27.29 3.70
C ALA A 476 -10.21 -26.70 2.56
N SER A 477 -10.61 -25.42 2.67
CA SER A 477 -11.34 -24.74 1.61
C SER A 477 -10.51 -24.65 0.32
N ASN A 478 -9.25 -24.25 0.44
CA ASN A 478 -8.36 -24.13 -0.71
C ASN A 478 -8.04 -25.51 -1.32
N LEU A 479 -7.92 -26.55 -0.51
CA LEU A 479 -7.74 -27.91 -1.04
C LEU A 479 -9.00 -28.42 -1.75
N ARG A 480 -10.20 -28.12 -1.25
CA ARG A 480 -11.45 -28.43 -1.95
C ARG A 480 -11.56 -27.72 -3.28
N LYS A 481 -11.19 -26.42 -3.34
CA LYS A 481 -11.12 -25.65 -4.58
C LYS A 481 -10.13 -26.26 -5.57
N THR A 482 -8.94 -26.66 -5.09
CA THR A 482 -7.94 -27.37 -5.91
C THR A 482 -8.52 -28.64 -6.49
N LYS A 483 -9.10 -29.51 -5.66
CA LYS A 483 -9.74 -30.76 -6.12
C LYS A 483 -10.82 -30.50 -7.17
N GLN A 484 -11.68 -29.51 -6.94
CA GLN A 484 -12.75 -29.13 -7.86
C GLN A 484 -12.18 -28.64 -9.19
N LEU A 485 -11.13 -27.84 -9.17
CA LEU A 485 -10.47 -27.33 -10.38
C LEU A 485 -9.84 -28.48 -11.17
N LEU A 486 -9.10 -29.39 -10.49
CA LEU A 486 -8.53 -30.58 -11.14
C LEU A 486 -9.62 -31.47 -11.77
N PHE A 487 -10.72 -31.69 -11.05
CA PHE A 487 -11.85 -32.48 -11.55
C PHE A 487 -12.54 -31.85 -12.76
N ASN A 488 -12.70 -30.54 -12.81
CA ASN A 488 -13.28 -29.82 -13.93
C ASN A 488 -12.43 -29.98 -15.22
N HIS A 489 -11.14 -30.26 -15.05
CA HIS A 489 -10.21 -30.48 -16.16
C HIS A 489 -9.73 -31.93 -16.29
N LYS A 490 -10.53 -32.89 -15.85
CA LYS A 490 -10.18 -34.34 -15.87
C LYS A 490 -9.79 -34.89 -17.23
N ASN A 491 -10.21 -34.26 -18.33
CA ASN A 491 -9.89 -34.69 -19.69
C ASN A 491 -8.44 -34.35 -20.11
N ILE A 492 -7.76 -33.49 -19.34
CA ILE A 492 -6.42 -32.98 -19.64
C ILE A 492 -5.45 -33.11 -18.46
N ILE A 493 -5.93 -33.60 -17.32
CA ILE A 493 -5.15 -33.83 -16.12
C ILE A 493 -5.17 -35.31 -15.81
N GLU A 494 -4.02 -35.87 -15.47
CA GLU A 494 -3.87 -37.30 -15.13
C GLU A 494 -4.79 -37.70 -13.96
N GLU A 495 -5.47 -38.83 -14.09
CA GLU A 495 -6.39 -39.38 -13.10
C GLU A 495 -5.67 -39.56 -11.73
N ALA A 496 -4.41 -40.01 -11.77
CA ALA A 496 -3.58 -40.19 -10.57
C ALA A 496 -3.41 -38.87 -9.76
N THR A 497 -3.34 -37.71 -10.41
CA THR A 497 -3.27 -36.40 -9.71
C THR A 497 -4.60 -36.08 -9.02
N ILE A 498 -5.73 -36.38 -9.64
CA ILE A 498 -7.08 -36.20 -9.08
C ILE A 498 -7.30 -37.11 -7.88
N GLU A 499 -6.85 -38.37 -7.98
CA GLU A 499 -6.90 -39.35 -6.89
C GLU A 499 -6.05 -38.93 -5.70
N LYS A 500 -4.81 -38.45 -5.94
CA LYS A 500 -3.95 -37.86 -4.90
C LYS A 500 -4.62 -36.68 -4.19
N ALA A 501 -5.20 -35.75 -4.92
CA ALA A 501 -5.92 -34.62 -4.36
C ALA A 501 -7.16 -35.04 -3.56
N THR A 502 -7.83 -36.09 -4.00
CA THR A 502 -8.99 -36.71 -3.29
C THR A 502 -8.56 -37.37 -1.98
N THR A 503 -7.49 -38.14 -2.01
CA THR A 503 -6.91 -38.77 -0.84
C THR A 503 -6.43 -37.78 0.20
N LEU A 504 -5.73 -36.71 -0.28
CA LEU A 504 -5.27 -35.64 0.58
C LEU A 504 -6.43 -34.86 1.22
N ASN A 505 -7.50 -34.59 0.47
CA ASN A 505 -8.70 -33.95 1.00
C ASN A 505 -9.38 -34.80 2.08
N LYS A 506 -9.49 -36.12 1.88
CA LYS A 506 -10.03 -37.07 2.87
C LYS A 506 -9.18 -37.09 4.13
N TYR A 507 -7.86 -37.16 3.97
CA TYR A 507 -6.92 -37.18 5.10
C TYR A 507 -7.02 -35.87 5.90
N LEU A 508 -7.03 -34.70 5.23
CA LEU A 508 -7.15 -33.38 5.90
C LEU A 508 -8.46 -33.30 6.68
N PHE A 509 -9.56 -33.79 6.13
CA PHE A 509 -10.86 -33.76 6.78
C PHE A 509 -10.88 -34.68 8.02
N GLU A 510 -10.52 -35.94 7.89
CA GLU A 510 -10.65 -36.94 8.95
C GLU A 510 -9.61 -36.74 10.08
N GLU A 511 -8.34 -36.50 9.71
CA GLU A 511 -7.22 -36.46 10.66
C GLU A 511 -6.93 -35.08 11.22
N ILE A 512 -7.37 -33.99 10.55
CA ILE A 512 -7.08 -32.65 10.97
C ILE A 512 -8.34 -31.88 11.32
N GLN A 513 -9.27 -31.65 10.38
CA GLN A 513 -10.43 -30.77 10.64
C GLN A 513 -11.38 -31.31 11.71
N GLU A 514 -11.75 -32.58 11.65
CA GLU A 514 -12.61 -33.17 12.67
C GLU A 514 -11.95 -33.16 14.05
N VAL A 515 -10.66 -33.49 14.10
CA VAL A 515 -9.91 -33.50 15.35
C VAL A 515 -9.75 -32.07 15.89
N ALA A 516 -9.44 -31.08 15.03
CA ALA A 516 -9.34 -29.67 15.40
C ALA A 516 -10.68 -29.13 15.93
N THR A 517 -11.79 -29.51 15.32
CA THR A 517 -13.13 -29.13 15.80
C THR A 517 -13.40 -29.69 17.19
N ARG A 518 -13.08 -30.95 17.43
CA ARG A 518 -13.22 -31.56 18.78
C ARG A 518 -12.26 -30.93 19.77
N PHE A 519 -11.04 -30.60 19.35
CA PHE A 519 -10.04 -29.96 20.19
C PHE A 519 -10.43 -28.53 20.55
N LYS A 520 -10.92 -27.71 19.58
CA LYS A 520 -11.45 -26.39 19.86
C LYS A 520 -12.61 -26.42 20.85
N ARG A 521 -13.54 -27.37 20.75
CA ARG A 521 -14.62 -27.54 21.77
C ARG A 521 -14.07 -27.86 23.14
N GLN A 522 -13.06 -28.70 23.24
CA GLN A 522 -12.41 -29.02 24.51
C GLN A 522 -11.73 -27.78 25.12
N LEU A 523 -10.98 -27.01 24.30
CA LEU A 523 -10.38 -25.76 24.74
C LEU A 523 -11.45 -24.75 25.21
N THR A 524 -12.56 -24.61 24.48
CA THR A 524 -13.70 -23.79 24.91
C THR A 524 -14.22 -24.18 26.29
N SER A 525 -14.38 -25.48 26.55
CA SER A 525 -14.84 -25.96 27.86
C SER A 525 -13.84 -25.66 28.99
N ILE A 526 -12.54 -25.78 28.70
CA ILE A 526 -11.49 -25.47 29.69
C ILE A 526 -11.45 -23.97 29.96
N LEU A 527 -11.52 -23.15 28.93
CA LEU A 527 -11.52 -21.69 29.05
C LEU A 527 -12.78 -21.16 29.75
N ALA A 528 -13.91 -21.82 29.60
CA ALA A 528 -15.13 -21.47 30.34
C ALA A 528 -14.98 -21.67 31.88
N SER A 529 -14.21 -22.65 32.31
CA SER A 529 -13.94 -22.90 33.74
C SER A 529 -12.76 -22.08 34.27
N ASN A 530 -11.77 -21.77 33.45
CA ASN A 530 -10.62 -20.95 33.81
C ASN A 530 -10.13 -20.17 32.56
N PHE A 531 -10.53 -18.95 32.47
CA PHE A 531 -10.34 -18.09 31.27
C PHE A 531 -8.90 -17.60 31.07
N ALA A 532 -7.98 -17.83 32.01
CA ALA A 532 -6.58 -17.39 31.87
C ALA A 532 -5.77 -18.39 31.03
N ILE A 533 -5.06 -17.90 30.02
CA ILE A 533 -4.12 -18.68 29.21
C ILE A 533 -2.70 -18.48 29.73
N ASP A 534 -2.33 -17.22 30.05
CA ASP A 534 -1.02 -16.90 30.61
C ASP A 534 -0.89 -17.51 32.02
N GLY A 535 0.21 -18.22 32.27
CA GLY A 535 0.49 -18.84 33.60
C GLY A 535 -0.41 -20.03 33.96
N ASN A 536 -1.28 -20.48 33.08
CA ASN A 536 -2.12 -21.64 33.32
C ASN A 536 -1.49 -22.91 32.72
N GLU A 537 -0.72 -23.63 33.52
CA GLU A 537 0.03 -24.80 33.08
C GLU A 537 -0.85 -25.91 32.51
N TYR A 538 -2.06 -26.08 33.01
CA TYR A 538 -3.01 -27.09 32.50
C TYR A 538 -3.40 -26.80 31.03
N ILE A 539 -3.74 -25.54 30.72
CA ILE A 539 -4.06 -25.15 29.36
C ILE A 539 -2.81 -25.23 28.47
N GLN A 540 -1.67 -24.73 28.96
CA GLN A 540 -0.41 -24.73 28.21
C GLN A 540 0.05 -26.18 27.89
N GLU A 541 -0.08 -27.12 28.83
CA GLU A 541 0.22 -28.52 28.54
C GLU A 541 -0.73 -29.10 27.48
N ARG A 542 -2.01 -28.73 27.55
CA ARG A 542 -2.99 -29.19 26.58
C ARG A 542 -2.69 -28.64 25.18
N ILE A 543 -2.26 -27.38 25.09
CA ILE A 543 -1.81 -26.73 23.86
C ILE A 543 -0.59 -27.46 23.30
N ARG A 544 0.46 -27.71 24.09
CA ARG A 544 1.65 -28.46 23.70
C ARG A 544 1.31 -29.80 23.08
N LYS A 545 0.39 -30.57 23.72
CA LYS A 545 -0.05 -31.88 23.19
C LYS A 545 -0.79 -31.72 21.87
N GLY A 546 -1.70 -30.76 21.76
CA GLY A 546 -2.41 -30.48 20.52
C GLY A 546 -1.46 -30.04 19.39
N THR A 547 -0.54 -29.14 19.69
CA THR A 547 0.45 -28.65 18.73
C THR A 547 1.31 -29.77 18.16
N ARG A 548 1.81 -30.69 19.00
CA ARG A 548 2.61 -31.85 18.53
C ARG A 548 1.78 -32.74 17.59
N TYR A 549 0.54 -33.04 17.97
CA TYR A 549 -0.36 -33.81 17.13
C TYR A 549 -0.56 -33.18 15.75
N PHE A 550 -0.93 -31.88 15.72
CA PHE A 550 -1.20 -31.22 14.46
C PHE A 550 0.06 -31.02 13.61
N LEU A 551 1.24 -30.84 14.22
CA LEU A 551 2.51 -30.78 13.49
C LEU A 551 2.82 -32.11 12.77
N GLU A 552 2.64 -33.23 13.44
CA GLU A 552 2.80 -34.54 12.82
C GLU A 552 1.85 -34.74 11.62
N LYS A 553 0.60 -34.31 11.78
CA LYS A 553 -0.42 -34.44 10.72
C LYS A 553 -0.16 -33.46 9.55
N ILE A 554 0.28 -32.22 9.81
CA ILE A 554 0.67 -31.28 8.76
C ILE A 554 1.91 -31.73 8.01
N ALA A 555 2.89 -32.33 8.67
CA ALA A 555 4.05 -32.91 8.00
C ALA A 555 3.63 -34.01 7.00
N LYS A 556 2.63 -34.81 7.37
CA LYS A 556 2.06 -35.82 6.46
C LYS A 556 1.29 -35.20 5.30
N VAL A 557 0.61 -34.08 5.50
CA VAL A 557 0.00 -33.30 4.42
C VAL A 557 1.06 -32.82 3.43
N GLU A 558 2.20 -32.28 3.91
CA GLU A 558 3.31 -31.86 3.05
C GLU A 558 3.89 -33.03 2.24
N GLU A 559 4.04 -34.20 2.84
CA GLU A 559 4.52 -35.41 2.17
C GLU A 559 3.55 -35.89 1.07
N LEU A 560 2.24 -35.83 1.33
CA LEU A 560 1.19 -36.19 0.37
C LEU A 560 0.93 -35.08 -0.69
N PHE A 561 1.45 -33.89 -0.49
CA PHE A 561 1.16 -32.71 -1.31
C PHE A 561 1.96 -32.65 -2.63
N ASP A 562 2.50 -33.76 -3.12
CA ASP A 562 3.10 -33.83 -4.46
C ASP A 562 1.99 -33.95 -5.53
N LEU A 563 1.32 -32.82 -5.79
CA LEU A 563 0.33 -32.64 -6.85
C LEU A 563 1.00 -32.07 -8.10
N SER A 564 2.07 -32.70 -8.55
CA SER A 564 2.69 -32.38 -9.84
C SER A 564 1.79 -32.89 -10.97
N PHE A 565 1.57 -32.08 -11.98
CA PHE A 565 0.83 -32.45 -13.20
C PHE A 565 1.47 -31.76 -14.39
N ASP A 566 1.39 -32.36 -15.54
CA ASP A 566 1.83 -31.80 -16.79
C ASP A 566 0.61 -31.57 -17.70
N THR A 567 0.49 -30.37 -18.26
CA THR A 567 -0.52 -30.03 -19.26
C THR A 567 0.02 -28.94 -20.15
N ASP A 568 -0.23 -29.09 -21.43
CA ASP A 568 0.13 -28.10 -22.45
C ASP A 568 -0.90 -26.94 -22.52
N ASN A 569 -2.03 -27.03 -21.83
CA ASN A 569 -2.97 -25.94 -21.70
C ASN A 569 -2.47 -24.90 -20.68
N LYS A 570 -1.82 -23.85 -21.18
CA LYS A 570 -1.19 -22.81 -20.40
C LYS A 570 -2.15 -22.08 -19.44
N SER A 571 -3.42 -21.92 -19.82
CA SER A 571 -4.45 -21.29 -18.98
C SER A 571 -4.78 -22.13 -17.76
N VAL A 572 -5.04 -23.45 -17.98
CA VAL A 572 -5.33 -24.39 -16.89
C VAL A 572 -4.11 -24.57 -15.99
N ASN A 573 -2.91 -24.65 -16.57
CA ASN A 573 -1.66 -24.75 -15.79
C ASN A 573 -1.51 -23.56 -14.85
N ASN A 574 -1.73 -22.32 -15.32
CA ASN A 574 -1.65 -21.14 -14.48
C ASN A 574 -2.71 -21.14 -13.37
N GLN A 575 -3.97 -21.47 -13.69
CA GLN A 575 -5.04 -21.50 -12.69
C GLN A 575 -4.77 -22.53 -11.57
N VAL A 576 -4.36 -23.73 -11.93
CA VAL A 576 -4.06 -24.79 -10.94
C VAL A 576 -2.83 -24.39 -10.12
N LYS A 577 -1.79 -23.85 -10.75
CA LYS A 577 -0.60 -23.38 -10.07
C LYS A 577 -0.90 -22.27 -9.06
N ASP A 578 -1.71 -21.29 -9.43
CA ASP A 578 -2.08 -20.18 -8.53
C ASP A 578 -2.79 -20.70 -7.27
N VAL A 579 -3.71 -21.65 -7.42
CA VAL A 579 -4.43 -22.25 -6.29
C VAL A 579 -3.51 -23.13 -5.43
N LEU A 580 -2.60 -23.88 -6.04
CA LEU A 580 -1.61 -24.69 -5.33
C LEU A 580 -0.61 -23.81 -4.55
N ASP A 581 -0.19 -22.70 -5.12
CA ASP A 581 0.74 -21.76 -4.47
C ASP A 581 0.09 -21.12 -3.23
N VAL A 582 -1.19 -20.75 -3.31
CA VAL A 582 -1.95 -20.27 -2.13
C VAL A 582 -2.03 -21.35 -1.06
N LEU A 583 -2.34 -22.59 -1.44
CA LEU A 583 -2.43 -23.71 -0.51
C LEU A 583 -1.09 -24.02 0.17
N ARG A 584 0.02 -24.00 -0.58
CA ARG A 584 1.39 -24.14 -0.03
C ARG A 584 1.71 -23.03 0.97
N ALA A 585 1.38 -21.78 0.63
CA ALA A 585 1.57 -20.65 1.52
C ALA A 585 0.84 -20.84 2.85
N ASN A 586 -0.43 -21.25 2.80
CA ASN A 586 -1.24 -21.45 4.00
C ASN A 586 -0.71 -22.61 4.88
N ILE A 587 -0.28 -23.71 4.27
CA ILE A 587 0.33 -24.83 5.00
C ILE A 587 1.64 -24.37 5.66
N PHE A 588 2.49 -23.65 4.92
CA PHE A 588 3.76 -23.12 5.42
C PHE A 588 3.59 -22.21 6.64
N VAL A 589 2.67 -21.25 6.55
CA VAL A 589 2.37 -20.33 7.67
C VAL A 589 1.82 -21.10 8.87
N LYS A 590 0.85 -21.98 8.64
CA LYS A 590 0.22 -22.75 9.71
C LYS A 590 1.22 -23.64 10.44
N LYS A 591 2.09 -24.31 9.70
CA LYS A 591 3.15 -25.14 10.28
C LYS A 591 4.10 -24.31 11.16
N ALA A 592 4.58 -23.18 10.67
CA ALA A 592 5.45 -22.30 11.44
C ALA A 592 4.79 -21.78 12.73
N CYS A 593 3.51 -21.42 12.67
CA CYS A 593 2.74 -21.02 13.87
C CYS A 593 2.61 -22.16 14.90
N LEU A 594 2.38 -23.37 14.42
CA LEU A 594 2.38 -24.56 15.29
C LEU A 594 3.78 -24.81 15.88
N GLU A 595 4.84 -24.71 15.09
CA GLU A 595 6.22 -24.86 15.55
C GLU A 595 6.58 -23.83 16.63
N SER A 596 6.18 -22.59 16.47
CA SER A 596 6.42 -21.53 17.47
C SER A 596 5.71 -21.77 18.80
N SER A 597 4.64 -22.60 18.80
CA SER A 597 3.81 -22.91 19.95
C SER A 597 4.07 -24.29 20.56
N GLN A 598 5.17 -24.97 20.20
CA GLN A 598 5.50 -26.31 20.71
C GLN A 598 5.76 -26.34 22.22
N ASP A 599 6.31 -25.24 22.75
CA ASP A 599 6.58 -25.10 24.19
C ASP A 599 5.44 -24.43 24.98
N GLY A 600 4.35 -24.11 24.28
CA GLY A 600 3.19 -23.41 24.82
C GLY A 600 2.79 -22.24 23.93
N PHE A 601 1.62 -21.66 24.19
CA PHE A 601 1.10 -20.54 23.46
C PHE A 601 1.51 -19.22 24.12
N ASP A 602 2.20 -18.37 23.36
CA ASP A 602 2.49 -16.98 23.67
C ASP A 602 1.96 -16.08 22.56
N LEU A 603 1.16 -15.08 22.92
CA LEU A 603 0.46 -14.23 21.95
C LEU A 603 1.44 -13.44 21.07
N ALA A 604 2.45 -12.83 21.67
CA ALA A 604 3.42 -12.00 20.94
C ALA A 604 4.22 -12.84 19.96
N LYS A 605 4.75 -13.98 20.42
CA LYS A 605 5.50 -14.94 19.60
C LYS A 605 4.67 -15.50 18.46
N TYR A 606 3.37 -15.78 18.73
CA TYR A 606 2.44 -16.27 17.71
C TYR A 606 2.22 -15.23 16.62
N LEU A 607 1.89 -13.98 16.97
CA LEU A 607 1.65 -12.90 16.01
C LEU A 607 2.88 -12.58 15.20
N GLU A 608 4.04 -12.42 15.83
CA GLU A 608 5.31 -12.19 15.14
C GLU A 608 5.62 -13.31 14.13
N THR A 609 5.45 -14.57 14.54
CA THR A 609 5.69 -15.72 13.66
C THR A 609 4.74 -15.73 12.48
N LYS A 610 3.44 -15.56 12.74
CA LYS A 610 2.38 -15.54 11.73
C LYS A 610 2.67 -14.48 10.66
N ASP A 611 2.97 -13.26 11.10
CA ASP A 611 3.18 -12.13 10.22
C ASP A 611 4.43 -12.28 9.36
N LYS A 612 5.53 -12.64 9.98
CA LYS A 612 6.80 -12.88 9.30
C LYS A 612 6.66 -13.99 8.24
N LYS A 613 6.00 -15.09 8.62
CA LYS A 613 5.82 -16.24 7.72
C LYS A 613 4.78 -16.01 6.63
N THR A 614 3.77 -15.18 6.85
CA THR A 614 2.81 -14.77 5.82
C THR A 614 3.52 -14.00 4.70
N VAL A 615 4.37 -13.04 5.05
CA VAL A 615 5.15 -12.28 4.05
C VAL A 615 6.19 -13.17 3.36
N GLU A 616 6.81 -14.09 4.09
CA GLU A 616 7.76 -15.05 3.53
C GLU A 616 7.09 -15.97 2.51
N ALA A 617 5.89 -16.49 2.82
CA ALA A 617 5.09 -17.35 1.94
C ALA A 617 4.71 -16.65 0.64
N GLU A 618 4.33 -15.37 0.68
CA GLU A 618 4.06 -14.59 -0.53
C GLU A 618 5.31 -14.37 -1.41
N GLY A 619 6.50 -14.38 -0.80
CA GLY A 619 7.78 -14.34 -1.50
C GLY A 619 8.14 -15.67 -2.18
N LEU A 620 7.70 -16.80 -1.65
CA LEU A 620 7.93 -18.12 -2.23
C LEU A 620 7.21 -18.26 -3.58
N ASN A 621 6.00 -17.70 -3.72
CA ASN A 621 5.22 -17.70 -4.95
C ASN A 621 5.92 -16.94 -6.11
N LYS A 622 6.81 -16.01 -5.81
CA LYS A 622 7.64 -15.32 -6.80
C LYS A 622 8.93 -16.09 -7.15
N LYS A 623 9.47 -16.91 -6.27
CA LYS A 623 10.73 -17.64 -6.49
C LYS A 623 10.60 -18.73 -7.54
N THR A 624 9.45 -19.35 -7.70
CA THR A 624 9.22 -20.33 -8.78
C THR A 624 9.22 -19.70 -10.17
N THR A 625 8.96 -18.39 -10.28
CA THR A 625 9.10 -17.64 -11.54
C THR A 625 10.43 -16.89 -11.66
N SER A 626 11.21 -16.71 -10.60
CA SER A 626 12.40 -15.84 -10.58
C SER A 626 13.72 -16.49 -10.13
N GLN A 627 13.78 -17.82 -10.00
CA GLN A 627 15.09 -18.48 -9.70
C GLN A 627 16.13 -18.38 -10.83
N ARG A 628 15.81 -17.67 -11.94
CA ARG A 628 16.77 -17.36 -13.01
C ARG A 628 17.28 -15.92 -13.03
N GLY A 629 17.02 -15.11 -12.01
CA GLY A 629 17.40 -13.69 -11.99
C GLY A 629 18.29 -13.27 -10.84
N LYS A 630 19.24 -14.12 -10.37
CA LYS A 630 20.20 -13.71 -9.35
C LYS A 630 21.50 -13.20 -9.97
N ASN A 631 21.76 -11.91 -9.70
CA ASN A 631 23.04 -11.21 -9.62
C ASN A 631 24.11 -11.54 -10.67
N ILE A 632 24.14 -10.72 -11.71
CA ILE A 632 25.40 -10.47 -12.42
C ILE A 632 26.29 -9.62 -11.51
N VAL A 633 27.04 -10.27 -10.65
CA VAL A 633 28.05 -9.64 -9.78
C VAL A 633 29.43 -10.01 -10.27
N GLY A 634 30.17 -9.03 -10.73
CA GLY A 634 31.62 -9.03 -10.81
C GLY A 634 32.21 -9.22 -12.21
N LYS A 635 32.34 -10.40 -12.76
CA LYS A 635 33.19 -10.65 -13.99
C LYS A 635 32.52 -10.38 -15.33
N ASP A 636 31.20 -10.41 -15.43
CA ASP A 636 30.48 -10.36 -16.70
C ASP A 636 29.79 -9.01 -17.00
N LYS A 637 30.05 -8.00 -16.14
CA LYS A 637 29.51 -6.64 -16.32
C LYS A 637 29.95 -5.97 -17.63
N ALA A 638 31.18 -6.30 -18.08
CA ALA A 638 31.73 -5.78 -19.32
C ALA A 638 30.95 -6.30 -20.54
N LEU A 639 30.69 -7.62 -20.62
CA LEU A 639 29.90 -8.21 -21.70
C LEU A 639 28.46 -7.67 -21.71
N PHE A 640 27.85 -7.55 -20.54
CA PHE A 640 26.51 -6.99 -20.45
C PHE A 640 26.42 -5.55 -20.94
N ASN A 641 27.40 -4.72 -20.61
CA ASN A 641 27.47 -3.33 -21.06
C ASN A 641 27.75 -3.23 -22.58
N GLU A 642 28.51 -4.15 -23.13
CA GLU A 642 28.78 -4.21 -24.58
C GLU A 642 27.53 -4.61 -25.37
N LEU A 643 26.78 -5.59 -24.87
CA LEU A 643 25.48 -5.98 -25.43
C LEU A 643 24.43 -4.86 -25.30
N LEU A 644 24.45 -4.07 -24.22
CA LEU A 644 23.58 -2.91 -24.07
C LEU A 644 23.88 -1.82 -25.09
N ARG A 645 25.17 -1.48 -25.29
CA ARG A 645 25.61 -0.48 -26.27
C ARG A 645 25.23 -0.89 -27.66
N TRP A 646 25.52 -2.14 -28.03
CA TRP A 646 25.11 -2.69 -29.33
C TRP A 646 23.59 -2.59 -29.55
N ARG A 647 22.79 -2.91 -28.54
CA ARG A 647 21.33 -2.82 -28.63
C ARG A 647 20.86 -1.38 -28.84
N GLU A 648 21.47 -0.41 -28.20
CA GLU A 648 21.20 1.03 -28.34
C GLU A 648 21.53 1.48 -29.78
N GLU A 649 22.70 1.13 -30.30
CA GLU A 649 23.13 1.41 -31.69
C GLU A 649 22.17 0.81 -32.73
N VAL A 650 21.71 -0.43 -32.53
CA VAL A 650 20.75 -1.10 -33.44
C VAL A 650 19.36 -0.48 -33.31
N ALA A 651 18.93 -0.09 -32.10
CA ALA A 651 17.65 0.56 -31.89
C ALA A 651 17.58 1.91 -32.59
N ASP A 652 18.63 2.72 -32.50
CA ASP A 652 18.75 4.01 -33.18
C ASP A 652 18.82 3.85 -34.73
N ALA A 653 19.57 2.88 -35.20
CA ALA A 653 19.69 2.62 -36.66
C ALA A 653 18.38 2.13 -37.28
N LEU A 654 17.51 1.46 -36.52
CA LEU A 654 16.23 0.90 -37.00
C LEU A 654 15.02 1.73 -36.57
N GLU A 655 15.23 2.88 -35.91
CA GLU A 655 14.20 3.77 -35.35
C GLU A 655 13.16 3.04 -34.53
N MET A 656 13.61 2.09 -33.67
CA MET A 656 12.75 1.28 -32.82
C MET A 656 13.15 1.34 -31.34
N LYS A 657 12.24 0.94 -30.44
CA LYS A 657 12.56 0.91 -28.99
C LYS A 657 13.57 -0.21 -28.71
N GLU A 658 14.57 0.05 -27.86
CA GLU A 658 15.58 -0.92 -27.42
C GLU A 658 15.02 -2.28 -27.00
N THR A 659 13.88 -2.28 -26.26
CA THR A 659 13.22 -3.52 -25.82
C THR A 659 12.59 -4.32 -26.97
N GLN A 660 12.40 -3.72 -28.13
CA GLN A 660 11.93 -4.39 -29.34
C GLN A 660 13.06 -5.09 -30.06
N VAL A 661 14.27 -4.55 -30.00
CA VAL A 661 15.49 -5.21 -30.50
C VAL A 661 15.75 -6.49 -29.70
N VAL A 662 16.11 -6.35 -28.41
CA VAL A 662 16.27 -7.48 -27.48
C VAL A 662 15.86 -7.04 -26.07
N PRO A 663 14.95 -7.76 -25.37
CA PRO A 663 14.57 -7.43 -24.00
C PRO A 663 15.76 -7.50 -23.06
N THR A 664 15.82 -6.59 -22.08
CA THR A 664 16.89 -6.57 -21.06
C THR A 664 17.01 -7.89 -20.31
N THR A 665 15.88 -8.59 -20.10
CA THR A 665 15.87 -9.93 -19.48
C THR A 665 16.53 -11.00 -20.35
N ALA A 666 16.48 -10.85 -21.66
CA ALA A 666 17.16 -11.74 -22.60
C ALA A 666 18.66 -11.44 -22.65
N LEU A 667 19.06 -10.16 -22.67
CA LEU A 667 20.47 -9.79 -22.60
C LEU A 667 21.15 -10.30 -21.32
N LYS A 668 20.45 -10.26 -20.17
CA LYS A 668 20.96 -10.86 -18.92
C LYS A 668 21.17 -12.38 -19.07
N ALA A 669 20.20 -13.08 -19.62
CA ALA A 669 20.31 -14.52 -19.84
C ALA A 669 21.42 -14.89 -20.83
N ILE A 670 21.62 -14.08 -21.88
CA ILE A 670 22.73 -14.23 -22.84
C ILE A 670 24.07 -14.03 -22.13
N THR A 671 24.19 -13.00 -21.31
CA THR A 671 25.41 -12.71 -20.55
C THR A 671 25.77 -13.83 -19.59
N GLU A 672 24.78 -14.43 -18.94
CA GLU A 672 24.97 -15.55 -18.03
C GLU A 672 25.36 -16.86 -18.74
N SER A 673 24.66 -17.20 -19.82
CA SER A 673 24.86 -18.46 -20.54
C SER A 673 25.99 -18.42 -21.56
N LYS A 674 26.33 -17.20 -22.08
CA LYS A 674 27.40 -16.98 -23.10
C LYS A 674 27.33 -17.99 -24.24
N PRO A 675 26.21 -18.07 -24.99
CA PRO A 675 26.03 -19.02 -26.04
C PRO A 675 27.10 -18.87 -27.13
N MET A 676 27.56 -20.01 -27.67
CA MET A 676 28.60 -20.05 -28.70
C MET A 676 28.05 -20.46 -30.08
N SER A 677 26.77 -20.81 -30.11
CA SER A 677 26.10 -21.24 -31.36
C SER A 677 24.65 -20.70 -31.41
N ILE A 678 24.10 -20.63 -32.59
CA ILE A 678 22.67 -20.30 -32.84
C ILE A 678 21.76 -21.29 -32.06
N LYS A 679 22.15 -22.55 -31.98
CA LYS A 679 21.42 -23.59 -31.25
C LYS A 679 21.35 -23.28 -29.73
N GLU A 680 22.45 -22.86 -29.13
CA GLU A 680 22.50 -22.46 -27.73
C GLU A 680 21.75 -21.13 -27.48
N LEU A 681 21.81 -20.19 -28.44
CA LEU A 681 21.07 -18.93 -28.37
C LEU A 681 19.56 -19.18 -28.47
N LYS A 682 19.10 -20.15 -29.28
CA LYS A 682 17.70 -20.60 -29.35
C LYS A 682 17.20 -21.24 -28.06
N ALA A 683 18.05 -21.85 -27.28
CA ALA A 683 17.68 -22.41 -25.97
C ALA A 683 17.35 -21.33 -24.91
N ILE A 684 17.66 -20.05 -25.15
CA ILE A 684 17.34 -18.94 -24.27
C ILE A 684 15.91 -18.45 -24.51
N SER A 685 14.99 -18.87 -23.67
CA SER A 685 13.53 -18.74 -23.79
C SER A 685 12.96 -17.32 -23.93
N LYS A 686 13.78 -16.25 -23.86
CA LYS A 686 13.32 -14.85 -23.80
C LYS A 686 13.65 -14.02 -25.03
N ILE A 687 14.41 -14.52 -25.99
CA ILE A 687 14.80 -13.78 -27.19
C ILE A 687 13.71 -13.86 -28.26
N GLY A 688 13.16 -15.04 -28.48
CA GLY A 688 12.20 -15.33 -29.55
C GLY A 688 12.87 -15.57 -30.92
N SER A 689 12.35 -16.54 -31.67
CA SER A 689 12.97 -17.00 -32.92
C SER A 689 13.18 -15.90 -33.97
N LYS A 690 12.25 -14.97 -34.08
CA LYS A 690 12.33 -13.83 -35.01
C LYS A 690 13.51 -12.90 -34.71
N ARG A 691 13.80 -12.63 -33.43
CA ARG A 691 14.95 -11.81 -33.01
C ARG A 691 16.27 -12.55 -33.14
N ILE A 692 16.28 -13.87 -32.95
CA ILE A 692 17.47 -14.68 -33.16
C ILE A 692 17.82 -14.71 -34.66
N GLN A 693 16.85 -14.81 -35.55
CA GLN A 693 17.07 -14.75 -36.96
C GLN A 693 17.62 -13.39 -37.41
N GLN A 694 17.13 -12.30 -36.82
CA GLN A 694 17.51 -10.95 -37.17
C GLN A 694 18.84 -10.49 -36.53
N PHE A 695 19.07 -10.84 -35.28
CA PHE A 695 20.15 -10.28 -34.45
C PHE A 695 21.09 -11.35 -33.87
N GLY A 696 20.82 -12.62 -34.12
CA GLY A 696 21.56 -13.72 -33.48
C GLY A 696 23.03 -13.78 -33.86
N ALA A 697 23.36 -13.49 -35.13
CA ALA A 697 24.74 -13.44 -35.61
C ALA A 697 25.56 -12.34 -34.90
N ASP A 698 24.98 -11.15 -34.74
CA ASP A 698 25.64 -10.01 -34.08
C ASP A 698 25.88 -10.31 -32.61
N ILE A 699 24.86 -10.84 -31.91
CA ILE A 699 24.97 -11.24 -30.51
C ILE A 699 26.08 -12.27 -30.31
N LEU A 700 26.13 -13.28 -31.14
CA LEU A 700 27.18 -14.32 -31.08
C LEU A 700 28.56 -13.75 -31.35
N ASN A 701 28.70 -12.86 -32.32
CA ASN A 701 29.97 -12.19 -32.61
C ASN A 701 30.48 -11.36 -31.43
N ILE A 702 29.61 -10.63 -30.75
CA ILE A 702 29.98 -9.88 -29.53
C ILE A 702 30.48 -10.84 -28.44
N ILE A 703 29.79 -11.95 -28.24
CA ILE A 703 30.21 -12.95 -27.23
C ILE A 703 31.54 -13.61 -27.59
N LEU A 704 31.76 -13.94 -28.88
CA LEU A 704 32.99 -14.53 -29.38
C LEU A 704 34.16 -13.55 -29.23
N GLN A 705 33.98 -12.27 -29.58
CA GLN A 705 34.97 -11.22 -29.38
C GLN A 705 35.33 -11.04 -27.90
N TYR A 706 34.31 -11.01 -27.04
CA TYR A 706 34.52 -10.95 -25.60
C TYR A 706 35.35 -12.13 -25.05
N LYS A 707 35.19 -13.30 -25.62
CA LYS A 707 35.98 -14.51 -25.31
C LYS A 707 37.36 -14.57 -25.99
N GLY A 708 37.70 -13.58 -26.80
CA GLY A 708 38.99 -13.51 -27.50
C GLY A 708 39.10 -14.29 -28.81
N PHE A 709 37.96 -14.69 -29.41
CA PHE A 709 37.89 -15.30 -30.72
C PHE A 709 37.78 -14.24 -31.83
N ARG A 710 38.27 -14.52 -33.01
CA ARG A 710 38.06 -13.63 -34.18
C ARG A 710 36.61 -13.70 -34.66
N LYS A 711 36.14 -12.60 -35.28
CA LYS A 711 34.83 -12.51 -35.88
C LYS A 711 34.59 -13.64 -36.87
N ILE A 712 33.50 -14.39 -36.73
CA ILE A 712 33.13 -15.49 -37.63
C ILE A 712 31.96 -14.98 -38.46
N GLU A 713 32.05 -15.18 -39.77
CA GLU A 713 30.90 -15.03 -40.68
C GLU A 713 30.04 -16.27 -40.52
N PHE A 714 28.87 -16.12 -40.00
CA PHE A 714 27.88 -17.19 -39.94
C PHE A 714 27.18 -17.27 -41.28
N ASP A 715 27.38 -18.40 -41.99
CA ASP A 715 26.75 -18.64 -43.29
C ASP A 715 25.24 -18.86 -43.10
N ASP A 716 24.39 -18.12 -43.81
CA ASP A 716 22.94 -18.22 -43.76
C ASP A 716 22.35 -19.60 -44.11
N LYS A 717 23.21 -20.55 -44.53
CA LYS A 717 22.81 -21.90 -44.91
C LYS A 717 22.49 -22.85 -43.75
N GLU A 718 23.03 -22.60 -42.53
CA GLU A 718 22.69 -23.45 -41.39
C GLU A 718 21.32 -23.11 -40.74
N SER A 719 20.63 -22.06 -41.18
CA SER A 719 19.29 -21.72 -40.72
C SER A 719 18.16 -22.54 -41.38
N LYS A 720 18.48 -23.44 -42.30
CA LYS A 720 17.50 -24.23 -43.07
C LYS A 720 17.34 -25.69 -42.62
N GLU A 721 18.03 -26.12 -41.58
CA GLU A 721 17.86 -27.48 -41.05
C GLU A 721 16.92 -27.52 -39.83
N GLU A 722 15.79 -28.26 -40.05
CA GLU A 722 14.86 -28.81 -39.06
C GLU A 722 14.28 -27.88 -38.02
N MET A 723 13.22 -27.21 -38.38
CA MET A 723 12.21 -26.76 -37.41
C MET A 723 11.46 -27.99 -36.85
N GLU A 724 11.95 -28.62 -35.82
CA GLU A 724 11.24 -29.65 -35.05
C GLU A 724 9.87 -29.11 -34.58
N LEU A 725 8.86 -29.98 -34.66
CA LEU A 725 7.53 -29.71 -34.09
C LEU A 725 7.65 -29.40 -32.58
N SER A 726 6.94 -28.42 -32.10
CA SER A 726 6.83 -28.20 -30.67
C SER A 726 6.09 -29.38 -30.02
N THR A 727 6.28 -29.62 -28.73
CA THR A 727 5.62 -30.70 -27.98
C THR A 727 4.08 -30.60 -28.08
N THR A 728 3.54 -29.40 -28.25
CA THR A 728 2.10 -29.16 -28.41
C THR A 728 1.63 -29.46 -29.83
N GLU A 729 2.44 -29.19 -30.84
CA GLU A 729 2.16 -29.55 -32.23
C GLU A 729 2.31 -31.06 -32.46
N MET A 730 3.27 -31.72 -31.80
CA MET A 730 3.41 -33.18 -31.81
C MET A 730 2.17 -33.89 -31.28
N LYS A 731 1.65 -33.46 -30.11
CA LYS A 731 0.42 -34.02 -29.54
C LYS A 731 -0.80 -33.80 -30.45
N THR A 732 -0.88 -32.68 -31.18
CA THR A 732 -1.96 -32.47 -32.16
C THR A 732 -1.80 -33.41 -33.33
N LYS A 733 -0.59 -33.64 -33.83
CA LYS A 733 -0.29 -34.57 -34.90
C LYS A 733 -0.68 -36.00 -34.55
N GLU A 734 -0.30 -36.48 -33.34
CA GLU A 734 -0.66 -37.81 -32.87
C GLU A 734 -2.18 -38.01 -32.84
N LEU A 735 -2.94 -37.03 -32.37
CA LEU A 735 -4.40 -37.12 -32.33
C LEU A 735 -5.06 -37.05 -33.73
N ILE A 736 -4.46 -36.37 -34.68
CA ILE A 736 -4.86 -36.38 -36.11
C ILE A 736 -4.60 -37.77 -36.68
N GLU A 737 -3.46 -38.37 -36.38
CA GLU A 737 -3.11 -39.73 -36.82
C GLU A 737 -4.02 -40.83 -36.22
N GLU A 738 -4.59 -40.56 -35.02
CA GLU A 738 -5.64 -41.36 -34.41
C GLU A 738 -7.02 -41.20 -35.07
N GLY A 739 -7.17 -40.28 -36.01
CA GLY A 739 -8.37 -40.06 -36.81
C GLY A 739 -9.43 -39.19 -36.12
N LEU A 740 -9.05 -38.40 -35.09
CA LEU A 740 -9.96 -37.48 -34.42
C LEU A 740 -10.14 -36.20 -35.24
N ASP A 741 -11.36 -35.65 -35.18
CA ASP A 741 -11.66 -34.36 -35.79
C ASP A 741 -11.18 -33.17 -34.96
N ILE A 742 -11.23 -31.95 -35.53
CA ILE A 742 -10.74 -30.70 -34.86
C ILE A 742 -11.46 -30.45 -33.54
N GLU A 743 -12.76 -30.75 -33.45
CA GLU A 743 -13.55 -30.49 -32.24
C GLU A 743 -13.26 -31.51 -31.16
N GLU A 744 -13.05 -32.76 -31.51
CA GLU A 744 -12.64 -33.83 -30.62
C GLU A 744 -11.23 -33.60 -30.08
N ILE A 745 -10.30 -33.16 -30.93
CA ILE A 745 -8.93 -32.78 -30.52
C ILE A 745 -8.97 -31.59 -29.57
N ALA A 746 -9.76 -30.54 -29.90
CA ALA A 746 -9.92 -29.36 -29.05
C ALA A 746 -10.48 -29.74 -27.67
N SER A 747 -11.51 -30.57 -27.63
CA SER A 747 -12.12 -31.07 -26.40
C SER A 747 -11.17 -31.90 -25.57
N ARG A 748 -10.48 -32.88 -26.17
CA ARG A 748 -9.55 -33.79 -25.50
C ARG A 748 -8.32 -33.08 -24.94
N ARG A 749 -7.90 -31.99 -25.59
CA ARG A 749 -6.77 -31.18 -25.17
C ARG A 749 -7.15 -29.97 -24.32
N GLY A 750 -8.44 -29.68 -24.14
CA GLY A 750 -8.92 -28.49 -23.43
C GLY A 750 -8.44 -27.17 -24.05
N MET A 751 -8.33 -27.13 -25.39
CA MET A 751 -7.91 -25.99 -26.17
C MET A 751 -9.03 -25.44 -27.02
N SER A 752 -8.95 -24.15 -27.42
CA SER A 752 -9.92 -23.61 -28.35
C SER A 752 -9.75 -24.21 -29.75
N LYS A 753 -10.85 -24.35 -30.50
CA LYS A 753 -10.84 -24.82 -31.90
C LYS A 753 -9.84 -24.04 -32.75
N SER A 754 -9.80 -22.71 -32.59
CA SER A 754 -8.86 -21.84 -33.34
C SER A 754 -7.39 -22.10 -33.00
N THR A 755 -7.08 -22.60 -31.80
CA THR A 755 -5.71 -23.01 -31.42
C THR A 755 -5.30 -24.30 -32.12
N ILE A 756 -6.20 -25.27 -32.18
CA ILE A 756 -5.96 -26.53 -32.92
C ILE A 756 -5.81 -26.27 -34.43
N GLU A 757 -6.66 -25.41 -35.01
CA GLU A 757 -6.55 -24.98 -36.41
C GLU A 757 -5.22 -24.27 -36.72
N ALA A 758 -4.71 -23.46 -35.77
CA ALA A 758 -3.38 -22.85 -35.87
C ALA A 758 -2.25 -23.91 -35.82
N HIS A 759 -2.39 -24.97 -35.02
CA HIS A 759 -1.45 -26.10 -35.04
C HIS A 759 -1.51 -26.83 -36.35
N ILE A 760 -2.71 -27.11 -36.89
CA ILE A 760 -2.91 -27.74 -38.20
C ILE A 760 -2.25 -26.93 -39.32
N ALA A 761 -2.44 -25.62 -39.37
CA ALA A 761 -1.79 -24.76 -40.34
C ALA A 761 -0.25 -24.89 -40.30
N LYS A 762 0.34 -25.06 -39.13
CA LYS A 762 1.78 -25.30 -38.96
C LYS A 762 2.18 -26.72 -39.38
N LEU A 763 1.37 -27.72 -39.09
CA LEU A 763 1.60 -29.12 -39.55
C LEU A 763 1.54 -29.21 -41.06
N VAL A 764 0.61 -28.49 -41.69
CA VAL A 764 0.50 -28.41 -43.16
C VAL A 764 1.72 -27.69 -43.76
N LEU A 765 2.15 -26.60 -43.17
CA LEU A 765 3.36 -25.87 -43.60
C LEU A 765 4.62 -26.76 -43.56
N LYS A 766 4.68 -27.66 -42.55
CA LYS A 766 5.81 -28.58 -42.40
C LYS A 766 5.65 -29.93 -43.10
N GLY A 767 4.54 -30.14 -43.81
CA GLY A 767 4.28 -31.36 -44.57
C GLY A 767 3.83 -32.59 -43.77
N TYR A 768 3.41 -32.39 -42.54
CA TYR A 768 2.87 -33.47 -41.66
C TYR A 768 1.36 -33.66 -41.80
N ALA A 769 0.66 -32.76 -42.50
CA ALA A 769 -0.76 -32.84 -42.77
C ALA A 769 -1.06 -32.20 -44.12
N GLU A 770 -2.17 -32.59 -44.76
CA GLU A 770 -2.63 -32.03 -46.03
C GLU A 770 -3.76 -31.02 -45.77
N ALA A 771 -3.74 -29.85 -46.43
CA ALA A 771 -4.75 -28.82 -46.22
C ALA A 771 -6.17 -29.27 -46.59
N LYS A 772 -6.30 -30.09 -47.64
CA LYS A 772 -7.58 -30.61 -48.10
C LYS A 772 -8.37 -31.45 -47.10
N ASP A 773 -7.68 -31.99 -46.06
CA ASP A 773 -8.28 -32.85 -45.05
C ASP A 773 -8.99 -32.02 -43.94
N PHE A 774 -8.74 -30.70 -43.89
CA PHE A 774 -9.20 -29.79 -42.82
C PHE A 774 -9.99 -28.58 -43.34
N VAL A 775 -10.16 -28.46 -44.63
CA VAL A 775 -10.87 -27.37 -45.31
C VAL A 775 -12.00 -27.98 -46.13
N LYS A 776 -13.15 -27.32 -46.18
CA LYS A 776 -14.26 -27.78 -47.00
C LYS A 776 -13.85 -27.93 -48.47
N ALA A 777 -14.22 -29.03 -49.07
CA ALA A 777 -13.80 -29.33 -50.46
C ALA A 777 -14.16 -28.21 -51.45
N GLU A 778 -15.35 -27.60 -51.30
CA GLU A 778 -15.82 -26.49 -52.12
C GLU A 778 -14.99 -25.21 -51.92
N HIS A 779 -14.42 -25.02 -50.70
CA HIS A 779 -13.59 -23.82 -50.39
C HIS A 779 -12.13 -24.04 -50.78
N TYR A 780 -11.63 -25.26 -50.67
CA TYR A 780 -10.21 -25.55 -50.85
C TYR A 780 -9.68 -25.12 -52.25
N ASP A 781 -10.40 -25.49 -53.32
CA ASP A 781 -9.97 -25.18 -54.67
C ASP A 781 -9.96 -23.69 -54.96
N ASN A 782 -10.99 -22.96 -54.53
CA ASN A 782 -11.10 -21.51 -54.68
C ASN A 782 -10.03 -20.75 -53.92
N ILE A 783 -9.75 -21.13 -52.66
CA ILE A 783 -8.71 -20.52 -51.85
C ILE A 783 -7.32 -20.80 -52.43
N ARG A 784 -7.11 -22.01 -52.92
CA ARG A 784 -5.84 -22.42 -53.54
C ARG A 784 -5.59 -21.66 -54.85
N GLU A 785 -6.58 -21.53 -55.71
CA GLU A 785 -6.52 -20.76 -56.97
C GLU A 785 -6.15 -19.30 -56.65
N TYR A 786 -6.86 -18.65 -55.72
CA TYR A 786 -6.58 -17.29 -55.27
C TYR A 786 -5.13 -17.10 -54.81
N PHE A 787 -4.61 -17.90 -53.88
CA PHE A 787 -3.25 -17.77 -53.37
C PHE A 787 -2.16 -18.20 -54.36
N THR A 788 -2.53 -18.90 -55.42
CA THR A 788 -1.59 -19.27 -56.52
C THR A 788 -1.39 -18.10 -57.48
N GLU A 789 -2.44 -17.33 -57.75
CA GLU A 789 -2.46 -16.25 -58.75
C GLU A 789 -2.25 -14.84 -58.17
N THR A 790 -2.50 -14.63 -56.87
CA THR A 790 -2.43 -13.30 -56.24
C THR A 790 -1.01 -12.76 -56.11
N GLN A 791 -0.89 -11.44 -56.25
CA GLN A 791 0.33 -10.70 -55.87
C GLN A 791 0.36 -10.29 -54.38
N ASP A 792 -0.82 -10.21 -53.71
CA ASP A 792 -0.95 -9.92 -52.30
C ASP A 792 -1.47 -11.16 -51.52
N PRO A 793 -0.60 -11.97 -50.93
CA PRO A 793 -0.97 -13.17 -50.22
C PRO A 793 -1.50 -12.89 -48.79
N SER A 794 -2.04 -11.69 -48.50
CA SER A 794 -2.61 -11.38 -47.19
C SER A 794 -3.97 -12.05 -46.99
N LEU A 795 -4.20 -12.60 -45.81
CA LEU A 795 -5.49 -13.22 -45.44
C LEU A 795 -6.66 -12.24 -45.54
N LYS A 796 -6.39 -10.94 -45.32
CA LYS A 796 -7.41 -9.90 -45.41
C LYS A 796 -7.86 -9.69 -46.88
N ALA A 797 -6.89 -9.54 -47.79
CA ALA A 797 -7.18 -9.39 -49.21
C ALA A 797 -7.90 -10.64 -49.76
N ALA A 798 -7.51 -11.84 -49.31
CA ALA A 798 -8.17 -13.07 -49.71
C ALA A 798 -9.66 -13.08 -49.32
N ARG A 799 -9.96 -12.69 -48.10
CA ARG A 799 -11.35 -12.65 -47.59
C ARG A 799 -12.20 -11.54 -48.23
N GLU A 800 -11.59 -10.42 -48.59
CA GLU A 800 -12.27 -9.33 -49.32
C GLU A 800 -12.65 -9.75 -50.77
N VAL A 801 -11.87 -10.61 -51.38
CA VAL A 801 -12.11 -11.09 -52.74
C VAL A 801 -12.98 -12.34 -52.79
N LEU A 802 -12.74 -13.30 -51.92
CA LEU A 802 -13.46 -14.59 -51.92
C LEU A 802 -14.84 -14.52 -51.24
N GLY A 803 -15.01 -13.62 -50.26
CA GLY A 803 -16.24 -13.43 -49.53
C GLY A 803 -16.17 -13.79 -48.06
N GLU A 804 -17.21 -13.41 -47.29
CA GLU A 804 -17.23 -13.62 -45.82
C GLU A 804 -17.53 -15.07 -45.41
N GLU A 805 -17.99 -15.93 -46.34
CA GLU A 805 -18.25 -17.35 -46.15
C GLU A 805 -16.97 -18.17 -45.89
N TYR A 806 -15.80 -17.64 -46.31
CA TYR A 806 -14.51 -18.29 -46.10
C TYR A 806 -13.93 -17.96 -44.73
N ASP A 807 -13.72 -19.00 -43.88
CA ASP A 807 -13.18 -18.83 -42.56
C ASP A 807 -11.70 -18.43 -42.55
N TRP A 808 -11.30 -17.58 -41.57
CA TRP A 808 -9.91 -17.12 -41.44
C TRP A 808 -8.91 -18.28 -41.27
N ASN A 809 -9.33 -19.38 -40.69
CA ASN A 809 -8.48 -20.53 -40.42
C ASN A 809 -8.40 -21.41 -41.69
N GLU A 810 -9.47 -21.56 -42.48
CA GLU A 810 -9.43 -22.23 -43.79
C GLU A 810 -8.43 -21.50 -44.70
N LEU A 811 -8.53 -20.18 -44.82
CA LEU A 811 -7.59 -19.34 -45.60
C LEU A 811 -6.15 -19.54 -45.11
N ARG A 812 -5.92 -19.60 -43.81
CA ARG A 812 -4.59 -19.79 -43.22
C ARG A 812 -4.01 -21.17 -43.51
N ILE A 813 -4.82 -22.23 -43.41
CA ILE A 813 -4.40 -23.60 -43.62
C ILE A 813 -3.96 -23.77 -45.09
N VAL A 814 -4.76 -23.30 -46.06
CA VAL A 814 -4.43 -23.41 -47.50
C VAL A 814 -3.23 -22.52 -47.87
N LEU A 815 -3.15 -21.29 -47.32
CA LEU A 815 -1.97 -20.44 -47.49
C LEU A 815 -0.68 -21.10 -46.96
N SER A 816 -0.77 -21.89 -45.90
CA SER A 816 0.37 -22.64 -45.35
C SER A 816 0.84 -23.73 -46.33
N GLU A 817 -0.07 -24.40 -47.01
CA GLU A 817 0.26 -25.38 -48.06
C GLU A 817 0.93 -24.70 -49.30
N ILE A 818 0.37 -23.58 -49.74
CA ILE A 818 0.95 -22.82 -50.88
C ILE A 818 2.35 -22.30 -50.53
N LYS A 819 2.58 -21.85 -49.31
CA LYS A 819 3.91 -21.45 -48.83
C LYS A 819 4.89 -22.61 -48.86
N ARG A 820 4.49 -23.80 -48.43
CA ARG A 820 5.30 -25.02 -48.51
C ARG A 820 5.67 -25.35 -49.93
N LEU A 821 4.70 -25.27 -50.85
CA LEU A 821 4.90 -25.62 -52.27
C LEU A 821 5.75 -24.59 -53.04
N LYS A 822 5.77 -23.32 -52.61
CA LYS A 822 6.60 -22.24 -53.22
C LYS A 822 8.03 -22.20 -52.68
N GLU A 823 8.31 -22.83 -51.50
CA GLU A 823 9.65 -22.96 -50.92
C GLU A 823 10.45 -24.18 -51.44
N ILE A 824 9.82 -25.04 -52.21
CA ILE A 824 10.47 -26.11 -52.99
C ILE A 824 10.69 -25.61 -54.41
#